data_e6ea6059507403780a60e23d3e97d5d4
#
_entry.id   e6ea6059507403780a60e23d3e97d5d4
#
_cell.length_a   1.000
_cell.length_b   1.000
_cell.length_c   1.000
_cell.angle_alpha   90.00
_cell.angle_beta   90.00
_cell.angle_gamma   90.00
#
_symmetry.space_group_name_H-M   'P 1'
#
loop_
_entity.id
_entity.type
_entity.pdbx_description
1 polymer ?
#
loop_
_entity_poly.entity_id
_entity_poly.type
_entity_poly.pdbx_seq_one_letter_code
_entity_poly.pdbx_strand_id
1 'polypeptide(L)'
;MLARKMLRDLKHNFGQFFSVFILAMLAMLIYVTFEGHVLSENKAREVFHKECNTADLWVYGEGFTKDQLDTIRNLSFVKDAQLRTKMTGSAPDCDDAQVDIYLMDENTVNKAYKISGEAFNPKDTDGVWLTNAFAEKRDIKVGDDFTVSYKGGTFTKKVKGLIEACEYEYRQADGDADAYIENIAFIYMSYDAFGGMIPYTEMDIVTKDQGALAHEDAVAKALDHKYSAIIDRKSVPGLARFDSELEQHQSFSYIFAIIFLGIAVLVIATSMSRMVEKQRTQIGTLNAIGMKNGKILFHYISFSLLTSGLGAIAGMLSGVFFGAPYMLEIFGAYYIVPNRTSGFDAIYFALVLAIVVICCLAAYFSCKKLLKIRPAEALRPAAPKEGKSCLAEKMPFWEKLSFSSQYNLRDLSRGKLRAFMSVIGTAFGMLLMVYGAGCNGLLSDMESIVFDKTTPSAYQVKLADDATLSDIEALSDSLDGELVMTDAMEVSAVRNATSGQKKKGVLTVTEGKGLYNILDLDNEVTEVKAGTVALSRKFAQELDLGVGDTLYWHLYTRNEWHEAKVGVIYRSSETQGITMLRSDYEKSKEDYTPNLLMTDQAQKDLKANACVKSVNSRKQMEEAYENSMSIVNVLVYMMMIFSAVCVIVVLYNSGSLSFNERVKELATLKVLGFQSSAIRRMMSQENLWLAIIGIILGAPFGKSSFNLMMNSNGENFDYHLSMRPIAYVEAGIFVLIVSVLVSFLFSKRIQKLDMVEVLKGVE
;
A
#
# COMPACT_ATOMS: atom_id res chain seq x y z
N MET A 1 -36.92 27.51 19.66
CA MET A 1 -37.41 26.37 20.45
C MET A 1 -36.73 25.07 20.02
N LEU A 2 -36.77 24.67 18.75
CA LEU A 2 -36.16 23.42 18.23
C LEU A 2 -34.64 23.35 18.40
N ALA A 3 -33.88 24.43 18.22
CA ALA A 3 -32.43 24.43 18.42
C ALA A 3 -32.02 24.16 19.89
N ARG A 4 -32.72 24.76 20.86
CA ARG A 4 -32.48 24.48 22.29
C ARG A 4 -32.84 23.02 22.64
N LYS A 5 -33.91 22.51 22.02
CA LYS A 5 -34.25 21.04 22.14
C LYS A 5 -33.15 20.19 21.58
N MET A 6 -32.62 20.52 20.39
CA MET A 6 -31.54 19.78 19.75
C MET A 6 -30.31 19.64 20.64
N LEU A 7 -29.83 20.75 21.24
CA LEU A 7 -28.67 20.72 22.13
C LEU A 7 -28.91 19.88 23.39
N ARG A 8 -30.13 19.93 23.98
CA ARG A 8 -30.48 19.08 25.11
C ARG A 8 -30.54 17.59 24.74
N ASP A 9 -31.14 17.30 23.60
CA ASP A 9 -31.24 15.92 23.10
C ASP A 9 -29.88 15.33 22.73
N LEU A 10 -28.97 16.15 22.15
CA LEU A 10 -27.55 15.79 21.92
C LEU A 10 -26.85 15.43 23.24
N LYS A 11 -27.01 16.26 24.27
CA LYS A 11 -26.42 15.98 25.60
C LYS A 11 -26.98 14.70 26.21
N HIS A 12 -28.27 14.46 26.08
CA HIS A 12 -28.92 13.25 26.63
C HIS A 12 -28.54 11.95 25.89
N ASN A 13 -28.31 12.01 24.58
CA ASN A 13 -27.91 10.90 23.73
C ASN A 13 -26.45 11.04 23.24
N PHE A 14 -25.58 11.69 24.02
CA PHE A 14 -24.22 12.05 23.65
C PHE A 14 -23.45 10.89 23.03
N GLY A 15 -23.48 9.70 23.65
CA GLY A 15 -22.70 8.56 23.16
C GLY A 15 -23.07 8.11 21.74
N GLN A 16 -24.35 8.19 21.33
CA GLN A 16 -24.76 7.82 19.97
C GLN A 16 -24.31 8.85 18.94
N PHE A 17 -24.47 10.14 19.23
CA PHE A 17 -24.04 11.22 18.33
C PHE A 17 -22.53 11.34 18.27
N PHE A 18 -21.84 11.10 19.38
CA PHE A 18 -20.39 11.02 19.43
C PHE A 18 -19.83 9.87 18.58
N SER A 19 -20.51 8.72 18.54
CA SER A 19 -20.16 7.62 17.65
C SER A 19 -20.21 8.03 16.18
N VAL A 20 -21.24 8.77 15.77
CA VAL A 20 -21.37 9.31 14.40
C VAL A 20 -20.26 10.32 14.10
N PHE A 21 -20.00 11.23 15.04
CA PHE A 21 -18.90 12.19 14.93
C PHE A 21 -17.56 11.51 14.71
N ILE A 22 -17.22 10.51 15.55
CA ILE A 22 -15.94 9.79 15.43
C ILE A 22 -15.85 9.04 14.11
N LEU A 23 -16.90 8.34 13.67
CA LEU A 23 -16.87 7.59 12.40
C LEU A 23 -16.73 8.51 11.19
N ALA A 24 -17.43 9.64 11.16
CA ALA A 24 -17.28 10.64 10.10
C ALA A 24 -15.88 11.30 10.15
N MET A 25 -15.36 11.52 11.36
CA MET A 25 -14.00 12.03 11.56
C MET A 25 -12.96 11.03 11.05
N LEU A 26 -13.07 9.76 11.39
CA LEU A 26 -12.13 8.73 10.93
C LEU A 26 -12.18 8.53 9.42
N ALA A 27 -13.38 8.51 8.82
CA ALA A 27 -13.52 8.40 7.37
C ALA A 27 -12.75 9.53 6.65
N MET A 28 -12.89 10.76 7.14
CA MET A 28 -12.24 11.92 6.54
C MET A 28 -10.77 12.02 6.91
N LEU A 29 -10.40 11.68 8.15
CA LEU A 29 -9.02 11.66 8.61
C LEU A 29 -8.17 10.71 7.77
N ILE A 30 -8.62 9.46 7.59
CA ILE A 30 -7.88 8.45 6.82
C ILE A 30 -7.77 8.87 5.37
N TYR A 31 -8.87 9.33 4.77
CA TYR A 31 -8.83 9.83 3.40
C TYR A 31 -7.80 10.93 3.22
N VAL A 32 -7.84 11.97 4.04
CA VAL A 32 -6.92 13.12 3.92
C VAL A 32 -5.49 12.74 4.28
N THR A 33 -5.29 11.78 5.18
CA THR A 33 -3.95 11.29 5.52
C THR A 33 -3.26 10.67 4.30
N PHE A 34 -3.90 9.72 3.64
CA PHE A 34 -3.32 9.03 2.49
C PHE A 34 -3.40 9.88 1.21
N GLU A 35 -4.56 10.40 0.87
CA GLU A 35 -4.72 11.24 -0.33
C GLU A 35 -3.92 12.53 -0.26
N GLY A 36 -3.81 13.13 0.93
CA GLY A 36 -3.01 14.32 1.15
C GLY A 36 -1.53 14.07 0.95
N HIS A 37 -1.04 12.90 1.35
CA HIS A 37 0.31 12.45 1.02
C HIS A 37 0.47 12.30 -0.50
N VAL A 38 -0.39 11.53 -1.16
CA VAL A 38 -0.35 11.28 -2.61
C VAL A 38 -0.41 12.59 -3.42
N LEU A 39 -1.33 13.49 -3.09
CA LEU A 39 -1.45 14.78 -3.77
C LEU A 39 -0.23 15.67 -3.56
N SER A 40 0.37 15.64 -2.38
CA SER A 40 1.56 16.43 -2.05
C SER A 40 2.78 15.93 -2.81
N GLU A 41 2.98 14.61 -2.86
CA GLU A 41 4.06 13.99 -3.62
C GLU A 41 3.89 14.25 -5.13
N ASN A 42 2.72 14.03 -5.69
CA ASN A 42 2.46 14.27 -7.11
C ASN A 42 2.65 15.74 -7.51
N LYS A 43 2.22 16.70 -6.67
CA LYS A 43 2.44 18.12 -6.94
C LYS A 43 3.92 18.51 -6.91
N ALA A 44 4.66 18.02 -5.92
CA ALA A 44 6.10 18.26 -5.82
C ALA A 44 6.86 17.61 -6.98
N ARG A 45 6.50 16.37 -7.33
CA ARG A 45 7.04 15.63 -8.47
C ARG A 45 6.79 16.32 -9.80
N GLU A 46 5.59 16.84 -10.03
CA GLU A 46 5.28 17.58 -11.28
C GLU A 46 6.20 18.80 -11.45
N VAL A 47 6.46 19.54 -10.38
CA VAL A 47 7.40 20.66 -10.39
C VAL A 47 8.82 20.17 -10.63
N PHE A 48 9.25 19.13 -9.95
CA PHE A 48 10.57 18.52 -10.07
C PHE A 48 10.84 18.03 -11.50
N HIS A 49 9.92 17.27 -12.09
CA HIS A 49 10.02 16.79 -13.46
C HIS A 49 10.04 17.93 -14.49
N LYS A 50 9.28 18.97 -14.25
CA LYS A 50 9.27 20.15 -15.14
C LYS A 50 10.60 20.92 -15.08
N GLU A 51 11.18 21.09 -13.89
CA GLU A 51 12.46 21.77 -13.72
C GLU A 51 13.62 20.94 -14.30
N CYS A 52 13.58 19.63 -14.09
CA CYS A 52 14.56 18.72 -14.67
C CYS A 52 14.38 18.48 -16.19
N ASN A 53 13.25 18.87 -16.78
CA ASN A 53 12.88 18.49 -18.15
C ASN A 53 13.04 16.97 -18.34
N THR A 54 12.40 16.19 -17.46
CA THR A 54 12.56 14.73 -17.38
C THR A 54 12.18 14.06 -18.67
N ALA A 55 13.00 13.14 -19.14
CA ALA A 55 12.77 12.35 -20.34
C ALA A 55 11.43 11.57 -20.26
N ASP A 56 10.85 11.30 -21.40
CA ASP A 56 9.70 10.41 -21.57
C ASP A 56 10.11 9.03 -22.07
N LEU A 57 11.24 8.98 -22.83
CA LEU A 57 11.87 7.75 -23.32
C LEU A 57 13.37 7.79 -23.05
N TRP A 58 13.90 6.65 -22.61
CA TRP A 58 15.33 6.36 -22.51
C TRP A 58 15.68 5.31 -23.56
N VAL A 59 16.65 5.61 -24.41
CA VAL A 59 17.16 4.71 -25.42
C VAL A 59 18.55 4.26 -25.02
N TYR A 60 18.72 2.99 -24.76
CA TYR A 60 20.01 2.39 -24.43
C TYR A 60 20.66 1.79 -25.66
N GLY A 61 21.96 1.84 -25.72
CA GLY A 61 22.74 1.25 -26.81
C GLY A 61 24.22 1.56 -26.68
N GLU A 62 25.02 1.08 -27.62
CA GLU A 62 26.44 1.32 -27.62
C GLU A 62 26.84 2.26 -28.78
N GLY A 63 27.50 3.35 -28.41
CA GLY A 63 28.16 4.24 -29.40
C GLY A 63 27.22 5.12 -30.19
N PHE A 64 26.21 5.73 -29.55
CA PHE A 64 25.38 6.74 -30.20
C PHE A 64 26.18 7.90 -30.71
N THR A 65 25.79 8.44 -31.86
CA THR A 65 26.44 9.57 -32.54
C THR A 65 25.59 10.84 -32.46
N LYS A 66 26.23 11.98 -32.61
CA LYS A 66 25.53 13.29 -32.69
C LYS A 66 24.61 13.38 -33.91
N ASP A 67 24.94 12.72 -35.03
CA ASP A 67 24.06 12.64 -36.20
C ASP A 67 22.75 11.87 -35.90
N GLN A 68 22.85 10.82 -35.12
CA GLN A 68 21.64 10.09 -34.62
C GLN A 68 20.81 10.98 -33.70
N LEU A 69 21.44 11.71 -32.79
CA LEU A 69 20.75 12.69 -31.92
C LEU A 69 20.01 13.74 -32.75
N ASP A 70 20.66 14.30 -33.74
CA ASP A 70 20.05 15.30 -34.64
C ASP A 70 18.89 14.71 -35.46
N THR A 71 18.99 13.44 -35.86
CA THR A 71 17.89 12.72 -36.52
C THR A 71 16.70 12.59 -35.60
N ILE A 72 16.90 12.23 -34.34
CA ILE A 72 15.85 12.12 -33.34
C ILE A 72 15.24 13.48 -33.00
N ARG A 73 16.06 14.53 -32.81
CA ARG A 73 15.58 15.90 -32.53
C ARG A 73 14.68 16.46 -33.65
N ASN A 74 14.89 16.00 -34.90
CA ASN A 74 14.08 16.42 -36.04
C ASN A 74 12.72 15.67 -36.17
N LEU A 75 12.44 14.67 -35.36
CA LEU A 75 11.13 14.00 -35.35
C LEU A 75 10.04 14.96 -34.84
N SER A 76 8.88 14.93 -35.48
CA SER A 76 7.80 15.91 -35.23
C SER A 76 7.27 15.89 -33.77
N PHE A 77 7.32 14.75 -33.13
CA PHE A 77 6.83 14.54 -31.76
C PHE A 77 7.91 14.81 -30.70
N VAL A 78 9.19 14.92 -31.08
CA VAL A 78 10.28 15.20 -30.13
C VAL A 78 10.29 16.68 -29.77
N LYS A 79 10.34 16.97 -28.49
CA LYS A 79 10.50 18.31 -27.93
C LYS A 79 11.97 18.63 -27.70
N ASP A 80 12.71 17.68 -27.12
CA ASP A 80 14.13 17.78 -26.82
C ASP A 80 14.74 16.37 -26.74
N ALA A 81 16.04 16.25 -26.94
CA ALA A 81 16.78 15.02 -26.74
C ALA A 81 18.23 15.30 -26.38
N GLN A 82 18.86 14.42 -25.60
CA GLN A 82 20.23 14.57 -25.12
C GLN A 82 20.95 13.22 -25.14
N LEU A 83 22.25 13.24 -25.45
CA LEU A 83 23.13 12.08 -25.26
C LEU A 83 23.81 12.16 -23.91
N ARG A 84 24.02 11.00 -23.29
CA ARG A 84 24.84 10.83 -22.09
C ARG A 84 25.50 9.45 -22.07
N THR A 85 26.47 9.30 -21.19
CA THR A 85 27.11 8.02 -20.91
C THR A 85 26.90 7.69 -19.46
N LYS A 86 26.34 6.52 -19.17
CA LYS A 86 26.26 5.96 -17.83
C LYS A 86 27.36 4.93 -17.65
N MET A 87 28.10 5.03 -16.54
CA MET A 87 29.11 4.08 -16.10
C MET A 87 28.93 3.81 -14.62
N THR A 88 29.31 2.63 -14.15
CA THR A 88 29.27 2.30 -12.73
C THR A 88 30.68 2.09 -12.20
N GLY A 89 31.04 2.84 -11.16
CA GLY A 89 32.32 2.73 -10.44
C GLY A 89 32.10 2.55 -8.96
N SER A 90 33.15 2.78 -8.14
CA SER A 90 33.07 2.77 -6.69
C SER A 90 33.75 3.97 -6.06
N ALA A 91 33.41 4.30 -4.81
CA ALA A 91 34.03 5.34 -4.03
C ALA A 91 34.91 4.72 -2.92
N PRO A 92 36.24 4.55 -3.12
CA PRO A 92 37.12 3.86 -2.18
C PRO A 92 37.15 4.50 -0.79
N ASP A 93 37.04 5.82 -0.72
CA ASP A 93 37.04 6.57 0.54
C ASP A 93 35.70 6.48 1.29
N CYS A 94 34.70 5.83 0.70
CA CYS A 94 33.32 5.68 1.21
C CYS A 94 32.88 4.20 1.28
N ASP A 95 33.70 3.34 1.84
CA ASP A 95 33.45 1.89 1.97
C ASP A 95 33.20 1.18 0.64
N ASP A 96 33.89 1.61 -0.42
CA ASP A 96 33.73 1.14 -1.80
C ASP A 96 32.26 1.23 -2.30
N ALA A 97 31.51 2.22 -1.82
CA ALA A 97 30.14 2.45 -2.23
C ALA A 97 30.03 2.60 -3.77
N GLN A 98 28.99 2.03 -4.33
CA GLN A 98 28.70 2.14 -5.77
C GLN A 98 28.50 3.61 -6.18
N VAL A 99 29.07 3.98 -7.32
CA VAL A 99 28.91 5.32 -7.92
C VAL A 99 28.45 5.18 -9.37
N ASP A 100 27.24 5.64 -9.65
CA ASP A 100 26.74 5.80 -11.02
C ASP A 100 27.26 7.13 -11.59
N ILE A 101 28.08 7.05 -12.60
CA ILE A 101 28.75 8.21 -13.22
C ILE A 101 28.02 8.58 -14.52
N TYR A 102 27.44 9.77 -14.56
CA TYR A 102 26.82 10.32 -15.76
C TYR A 102 27.72 11.37 -16.41
N LEU A 103 28.18 11.07 -17.60
CA LEU A 103 28.97 12.00 -18.42
C LEU A 103 28.05 12.68 -19.43
N MET A 104 28.03 14.01 -19.42
CA MET A 104 27.16 14.80 -20.26
C MET A 104 27.92 16.00 -20.91
N ASP A 105 27.63 16.29 -22.15
CA ASP A 105 28.11 17.51 -22.86
C ASP A 105 27.05 18.60 -22.92
N GLU A 106 25.79 18.27 -22.59
CA GLU A 106 24.65 19.17 -22.44
C GLU A 106 23.96 18.93 -21.11
N ASN A 107 23.09 19.86 -20.68
CA ASN A 107 22.26 19.71 -19.50
C ASN A 107 20.84 20.22 -19.82
N THR A 108 20.19 19.59 -20.81
CA THR A 108 18.89 20.03 -21.36
C THR A 108 17.76 19.06 -21.01
N VAL A 109 18.05 17.77 -20.93
CA VAL A 109 17.13 16.70 -20.54
C VAL A 109 17.67 16.01 -19.29
N ASN A 110 16.81 15.54 -18.41
CA ASN A 110 17.17 14.97 -17.09
C ASN A 110 18.18 15.85 -16.33
N LYS A 111 17.89 17.16 -16.29
CA LYS A 111 18.79 18.16 -15.70
C LYS A 111 19.06 17.86 -14.24
N ALA A 112 20.30 18.10 -13.84
CA ALA A 112 20.67 18.08 -12.44
C ALA A 112 19.85 19.11 -11.64
N TYR A 113 19.08 18.64 -10.66
CA TYR A 113 18.36 19.51 -9.73
C TYR A 113 19.31 19.97 -8.63
N LYS A 114 19.64 21.25 -8.61
CA LYS A 114 20.59 21.80 -7.65
C LYS A 114 19.98 21.93 -6.25
N ILE A 115 20.62 21.31 -5.26
CA ILE A 115 20.31 21.47 -3.83
C ILE A 115 21.21 22.55 -3.21
N SER A 116 22.54 22.44 -3.43
CA SER A 116 23.51 23.41 -2.90
C SER A 116 24.74 23.53 -3.79
N GLY A 117 25.56 24.54 -3.58
CA GLY A 117 26.75 24.80 -4.40
C GLY A 117 26.46 25.41 -5.78
N GLU A 118 27.26 25.04 -6.77
CA GLU A 118 27.14 25.51 -8.16
C GLU A 118 26.14 24.64 -8.94
N ALA A 119 25.48 25.22 -9.95
CA ALA A 119 24.67 24.45 -10.88
C ALA A 119 25.60 23.62 -11.78
N PHE A 120 25.12 22.44 -12.25
CA PHE A 120 25.90 21.59 -13.13
C PHE A 120 26.30 22.34 -14.42
N ASN A 121 27.59 22.32 -14.71
CA ASN A 121 28.15 22.92 -15.88
C ASN A 121 28.87 21.85 -16.74
N PRO A 122 28.31 21.47 -17.90
CA PRO A 122 28.91 20.43 -18.78
C PRO A 122 30.32 20.77 -19.30
N LYS A 123 30.78 22.01 -19.17
CA LYS A 123 32.11 22.45 -19.63
C LYS A 123 33.17 22.44 -18.53
N ASP A 124 32.78 22.20 -17.29
CA ASP A 124 33.70 22.10 -16.15
C ASP A 124 34.25 20.68 -16.04
N THR A 125 35.48 20.48 -16.49
CA THR A 125 36.15 19.17 -16.48
C THR A 125 36.75 18.79 -15.11
N ASP A 126 36.83 19.73 -14.17
CA ASP A 126 37.48 19.53 -12.86
C ASP A 126 36.47 19.28 -11.71
N GLY A 127 35.19 19.53 -11.97
CA GLY A 127 34.13 19.40 -10.99
C GLY A 127 33.38 18.07 -11.05
N VAL A 128 32.81 17.70 -9.90
CA VAL A 128 31.80 16.66 -9.77
C VAL A 128 30.59 17.23 -9.05
N TRP A 129 29.39 16.84 -9.48
CA TRP A 129 28.10 17.14 -8.84
C TRP A 129 27.56 15.85 -8.27
N LEU A 130 27.47 15.79 -6.96
CA LEU A 130 27.22 14.57 -6.19
C LEU A 130 25.78 14.54 -5.66
N THR A 131 25.17 13.37 -5.60
CA THR A 131 23.90 13.12 -4.90
C THR A 131 23.87 13.70 -3.51
N ASN A 132 22.88 14.53 -3.20
CA ASN A 132 22.74 15.17 -1.89
C ASN A 132 22.53 14.14 -0.76
N ALA A 133 21.67 13.14 -0.97
CA ALA A 133 21.38 12.12 0.06
C ALA A 133 22.63 11.31 0.46
N PHE A 134 23.48 10.96 -0.52
CA PHE A 134 24.74 10.28 -0.27
C PHE A 134 25.74 11.17 0.47
N ALA A 135 25.83 12.44 0.07
CA ALA A 135 26.72 13.42 0.67
C ALA A 135 26.33 13.72 2.13
N GLU A 136 25.03 13.89 2.43
CA GLU A 136 24.53 14.13 3.78
C GLU A 136 24.88 12.97 4.73
N LYS A 137 24.69 11.74 4.30
CA LYS A 137 25.01 10.57 5.14
C LYS A 137 26.47 10.46 5.49
N ARG A 138 27.37 10.93 4.61
CA ARG A 138 28.83 10.82 4.77
C ARG A 138 29.52 12.13 5.14
N ASP A 139 28.73 13.18 5.46
CA ASP A 139 29.22 14.54 5.81
C ASP A 139 30.13 15.14 4.73
N ILE A 140 29.88 14.81 3.43
CA ILE A 140 30.61 15.37 2.30
C ILE A 140 29.99 16.73 1.93
N LYS A 141 30.86 17.75 1.79
CA LYS A 141 30.44 19.13 1.54
C LYS A 141 30.94 19.65 0.20
N VAL A 142 30.29 20.70 -0.28
CA VAL A 142 30.78 21.44 -1.46
C VAL A 142 32.18 21.97 -1.18
N GLY A 143 33.11 21.64 -2.06
CA GLY A 143 34.53 21.98 -1.96
C GLY A 143 35.43 20.81 -1.51
N ASP A 144 34.86 19.73 -1.00
CA ASP A 144 35.61 18.53 -0.65
C ASP A 144 36.11 17.79 -1.90
N ASP A 145 37.11 16.94 -1.72
CA ASP A 145 37.60 16.05 -2.77
C ASP A 145 36.81 14.75 -2.73
N PHE A 146 36.36 14.29 -3.88
CA PHE A 146 35.63 13.03 -4.04
C PHE A 146 36.40 12.11 -5.00
N THR A 147 36.79 10.94 -4.50
CA THR A 147 37.57 9.94 -5.24
C THR A 147 36.66 8.84 -5.78
N VAL A 148 36.80 8.54 -7.05
CA VAL A 148 36.08 7.47 -7.75
C VAL A 148 37.05 6.51 -8.38
N SER A 149 36.78 5.22 -8.25
CA SER A 149 37.48 4.13 -8.95
C SER A 149 36.60 3.59 -10.08
N TYR A 150 37.18 3.46 -11.26
CA TYR A 150 36.52 2.91 -12.45
C TYR A 150 37.52 2.07 -13.27
N LYS A 151 37.21 0.79 -13.52
CA LYS A 151 38.06 -0.15 -14.31
C LYS A 151 39.54 -0.13 -13.88
N GLY A 152 39.77 -0.17 -12.57
CA GLY A 152 41.15 -0.19 -12.00
C GLY A 152 41.90 1.15 -12.03
N GLY A 153 41.30 2.20 -12.56
CA GLY A 153 41.82 3.58 -12.51
C GLY A 153 41.08 4.39 -11.44
N THR A 154 41.78 5.25 -10.71
CA THR A 154 41.19 6.18 -9.75
C THR A 154 41.35 7.61 -10.20
N PHE A 155 40.33 8.44 -9.97
CA PHE A 155 40.41 9.87 -10.17
C PHE A 155 39.75 10.61 -8.99
N THR A 156 40.30 11.77 -8.67
CA THR A 156 39.74 12.62 -7.59
C THR A 156 39.33 13.96 -8.21
N LYS A 157 38.14 14.43 -7.89
CA LYS A 157 37.56 15.69 -8.37
C LYS A 157 36.93 16.45 -7.18
N LYS A 158 36.83 17.79 -7.37
CA LYS A 158 36.17 18.65 -6.38
C LYS A 158 34.66 18.57 -6.48
N VAL A 159 33.98 18.39 -5.37
CA VAL A 159 32.52 18.51 -5.28
C VAL A 159 32.12 19.96 -5.48
N LYS A 160 31.58 20.32 -6.64
CA LYS A 160 31.14 21.69 -7.02
C LYS A 160 29.72 21.96 -6.56
N GLY A 161 28.89 20.94 -6.51
CA GLY A 161 27.48 21.05 -6.09
C GLY A 161 26.89 19.73 -5.61
N LEU A 162 25.87 19.86 -4.78
CA LEU A 162 25.03 18.75 -4.39
C LEU A 162 23.73 18.84 -5.18
N ILE A 163 23.33 17.70 -5.76
CA ILE A 163 22.22 17.60 -6.72
C ILE A 163 21.30 16.43 -6.37
N GLU A 164 20.09 16.48 -6.95
CA GLU A 164 19.21 15.34 -7.09
C GLU A 164 18.88 15.12 -8.58
N ALA A 165 18.58 13.88 -8.95
CA ALA A 165 18.21 13.52 -10.31
C ALA A 165 16.80 12.90 -10.32
N CYS A 166 16.00 13.32 -11.31
CA CYS A 166 14.60 12.91 -11.40
C CYS A 166 14.38 11.42 -11.69
N GLU A 167 15.41 10.68 -12.01
CA GLU A 167 15.35 9.22 -12.23
C GLU A 167 15.47 8.42 -10.94
N TYR A 168 15.94 9.07 -9.87
CA TYR A 168 16.16 8.46 -8.55
C TYR A 168 15.15 8.96 -7.52
N GLU A 169 13.87 9.05 -7.89
CA GLU A 169 12.81 9.48 -6.97
C GLU A 169 12.61 8.56 -5.80
N TYR A 170 12.93 7.27 -5.97
CA TYR A 170 12.90 6.27 -4.91
C TYR A 170 14.32 5.91 -4.47
N ARG A 171 14.57 5.91 -3.16
CA ARG A 171 15.92 5.72 -2.61
C ARG A 171 16.48 4.32 -2.76
N GLN A 172 15.64 3.31 -2.96
CA GLN A 172 16.08 1.95 -3.22
C GLN A 172 16.24 1.76 -4.74
N ALA A 173 17.46 1.55 -5.18
CA ALA A 173 17.74 1.27 -6.56
C ALA A 173 17.60 -0.24 -6.85
N ASP A 174 16.98 -0.58 -7.96
CA ASP A 174 17.02 -1.86 -8.66
C ASP A 174 16.83 -3.14 -7.83
N GLY A 175 15.86 -3.18 -6.90
CA GLY A 175 15.45 -4.43 -6.24
C GLY A 175 16.49 -5.05 -5.29
N ASP A 176 17.58 -4.37 -5.05
CA ASP A 176 18.62 -4.80 -4.13
C ASP A 176 18.34 -4.23 -2.73
N ALA A 177 18.24 -5.10 -1.72
CA ALA A 177 17.97 -4.70 -0.34
C ALA A 177 18.98 -3.70 0.24
N ASP A 178 20.21 -3.69 -0.29
CA ASP A 178 21.29 -2.79 0.11
C ASP A 178 21.44 -1.55 -0.80
N ALA A 179 20.67 -1.47 -1.87
CA ALA A 179 20.77 -0.42 -2.87
C ALA A 179 20.04 0.87 -2.47
N TYR A 180 20.25 1.33 -1.25
CA TYR A 180 19.80 2.66 -0.85
C TYR A 180 20.71 3.74 -1.44
N ILE A 181 20.13 4.84 -1.90
CA ILE A 181 20.85 6.01 -2.42
C ILE A 181 21.90 6.55 -1.42
N GLU A 182 21.74 6.23 -0.16
CA GLU A 182 22.75 6.50 0.85
C GLU A 182 24.01 5.63 0.70
N ASN A 183 23.90 4.49 0.03
CA ASN A 183 24.98 3.55 -0.27
C ASN A 183 25.39 3.61 -1.74
N ILE A 184 24.54 4.18 -2.61
CA ILE A 184 24.79 4.36 -4.04
C ILE A 184 24.83 5.84 -4.33
N ALA A 185 25.98 6.35 -4.74
CA ALA A 185 26.09 7.71 -5.24
C ALA A 185 25.74 7.75 -6.74
N PHE A 186 25.11 8.81 -7.18
CA PHE A 186 25.21 9.21 -8.58
C PHE A 186 25.95 10.55 -8.69
N ILE A 187 26.77 10.67 -9.71
CA ILE A 187 27.53 11.88 -9.97
C ILE A 187 27.33 12.32 -11.42
N TYR A 188 27.23 13.64 -11.62
CA TYR A 188 27.25 14.25 -12.93
C TYR A 188 28.61 14.87 -13.15
N MET A 189 29.16 14.63 -14.34
CA MET A 189 30.46 15.15 -14.78
C MET A 189 30.40 15.58 -16.24
N SER A 190 31.33 16.48 -16.62
CA SER A 190 31.53 16.84 -18.01
C SER A 190 31.97 15.62 -18.83
N TYR A 191 31.38 15.45 -19.98
CA TYR A 191 31.83 14.44 -20.97
C TYR A 191 33.31 14.64 -21.37
N ASP A 192 33.75 15.88 -21.46
CA ASP A 192 35.13 16.22 -21.79
C ASP A 192 36.13 15.91 -20.69
N ALA A 193 35.68 15.60 -19.45
CA ALA A 193 36.56 15.21 -18.33
C ALA A 193 37.38 13.94 -18.66
N PHE A 194 36.91 13.10 -19.57
CA PHE A 194 37.59 11.90 -20.06
C PHE A 194 38.09 12.05 -21.51
N GLY A 195 38.24 13.26 -21.99
CA GLY A 195 38.77 13.57 -23.36
C GLY A 195 37.84 13.15 -24.49
N GLY A 196 36.54 12.95 -24.23
CA GLY A 196 35.56 12.62 -25.26
C GLY A 196 35.74 11.23 -25.91
N MET A 197 36.51 10.34 -25.30
CA MET A 197 36.84 9.02 -25.88
C MET A 197 35.83 7.90 -25.49
N ILE A 198 34.96 8.17 -24.53
CA ILE A 198 33.98 7.17 -24.05
C ILE A 198 32.71 7.27 -24.92
N PRO A 199 32.21 6.16 -25.48
CA PRO A 199 31.02 6.19 -26.33
C PRO A 199 29.78 6.59 -25.52
N TYR A 200 28.84 7.29 -26.16
CA TYR A 200 27.53 7.53 -25.57
C TYR A 200 26.73 6.23 -25.52
N THR A 201 26.21 5.92 -24.34
CA THR A 201 25.45 4.66 -24.08
C THR A 201 23.96 4.89 -23.94
N GLU A 202 23.55 6.15 -23.87
CA GLU A 202 22.16 6.49 -23.58
C GLU A 202 21.74 7.75 -24.33
N MET A 203 20.48 7.76 -24.81
CA MET A 203 19.82 8.91 -25.41
C MET A 203 18.51 9.14 -24.73
N ASP A 204 18.35 10.29 -24.09
CA ASP A 204 17.15 10.70 -23.38
C ASP A 204 16.27 11.56 -24.26
N ILE A 205 14.98 11.28 -24.37
CA ILE A 205 14.06 11.95 -25.29
C ILE A 205 12.86 12.49 -24.50
N VAL A 206 12.57 13.77 -24.68
CA VAL A 206 11.34 14.43 -24.20
C VAL A 206 10.37 14.56 -25.35
N THR A 207 9.15 14.09 -25.20
CA THR A 207 8.10 14.17 -26.22
C THR A 207 7.21 15.41 -26.02
N LYS A 208 6.49 15.81 -27.06
CA LYS A 208 5.51 16.92 -27.01
C LYS A 208 4.16 16.49 -26.45
N ASP A 209 3.88 15.20 -26.48
CA ASP A 209 2.65 14.58 -26.00
C ASP A 209 2.98 13.52 -24.95
N GLN A 210 1.97 13.05 -24.22
CA GLN A 210 2.14 12.05 -23.16
C GLN A 210 2.13 10.60 -23.68
N GLY A 211 2.12 10.39 -24.99
CA GLY A 211 2.03 9.07 -25.62
C GLY A 211 3.42 8.47 -25.97
N ALA A 212 4.39 8.56 -25.07
CA ALA A 212 5.79 8.18 -25.34
C ALA A 212 5.96 6.79 -25.99
N LEU A 213 5.29 5.76 -25.47
CA LEU A 213 5.34 4.40 -26.04
C LEU A 213 4.78 4.31 -27.48
N ALA A 214 3.85 5.18 -27.86
CA ALA A 214 3.32 5.20 -29.23
C ALA A 214 4.40 5.65 -30.26
N HIS A 215 5.48 6.25 -29.80
CA HIS A 215 6.57 6.74 -30.62
C HIS A 215 7.79 5.82 -30.66
N GLU A 216 7.80 4.72 -29.89
CA GLU A 216 8.93 3.78 -29.82
C GLU A 216 9.32 3.25 -31.20
N ASP A 217 8.35 2.81 -32.01
CA ASP A 217 8.62 2.28 -33.34
C ASP A 217 9.23 3.35 -34.29
N ALA A 218 8.81 4.61 -34.11
CA ALA A 218 9.36 5.72 -34.91
C ALA A 218 10.79 6.06 -34.50
N VAL A 219 11.09 6.00 -33.19
CA VAL A 219 12.46 6.16 -32.66
C VAL A 219 13.35 5.01 -33.13
N ALA A 220 12.88 3.77 -33.01
CA ALA A 220 13.57 2.57 -33.45
C ALA A 220 13.96 2.65 -34.94
N LYS A 221 13.00 3.05 -35.76
CA LYS A 221 13.24 3.24 -37.20
C LYS A 221 14.25 4.38 -37.52
N ALA A 222 14.16 5.48 -36.78
CA ALA A 222 15.07 6.62 -36.96
C ALA A 222 16.51 6.29 -36.57
N LEU A 223 16.70 5.34 -35.65
CA LEU A 223 18.00 4.82 -35.23
C LEU A 223 18.48 3.62 -36.05
N ASP A 224 17.74 3.27 -37.13
CA ASP A 224 18.07 2.12 -38.00
C ASP A 224 18.17 0.79 -37.18
N HIS A 225 17.36 0.70 -36.12
CA HIS A 225 17.35 -0.43 -35.14
C HIS A 225 18.70 -0.65 -34.44
N LYS A 226 19.56 0.38 -34.37
CA LYS A 226 20.85 0.35 -33.67
C LYS A 226 20.69 0.84 -32.23
N TYR A 227 20.01 0.10 -31.42
CA TYR A 227 19.81 0.32 -29.99
C TYR A 227 19.65 -1.02 -29.28
N SER A 228 19.81 -1.04 -27.98
CA SER A 228 19.61 -2.25 -27.16
C SER A 228 18.20 -2.27 -26.57
N ALA A 229 17.74 -1.17 -26.00
CA ALA A 229 16.37 -1.03 -25.48
C ALA A 229 15.83 0.39 -25.58
N ILE A 230 14.51 0.51 -25.65
CA ILE A 230 13.79 1.78 -25.47
C ILE A 230 12.83 1.57 -24.29
N ILE A 231 12.95 2.40 -23.25
CA ILE A 231 12.08 2.33 -22.07
C ILE A 231 11.38 3.67 -21.83
N ASP A 232 10.19 3.60 -21.25
CA ASP A 232 9.41 4.76 -20.82
C ASP A 232 9.54 4.99 -19.30
N ARG A 233 8.95 6.07 -18.79
CA ARG A 233 8.96 6.43 -17.37
C ARG A 233 8.45 5.31 -16.46
N LYS A 234 7.47 4.53 -16.91
CA LYS A 234 6.89 3.42 -16.12
C LYS A 234 7.82 2.23 -15.99
N SER A 235 8.86 2.19 -16.81
CA SER A 235 9.84 1.10 -16.83
C SER A 235 11.18 1.49 -16.20
N VAL A 236 11.37 2.77 -15.84
CA VAL A 236 12.52 3.19 -15.03
C VAL A 236 12.28 2.77 -13.58
N PRO A 237 13.14 1.93 -12.98
CA PRO A 237 12.86 1.29 -11.69
C PRO A 237 12.47 2.26 -10.56
N GLY A 238 13.23 3.33 -10.35
CA GLY A 238 12.94 4.34 -9.32
C GLY A 238 11.59 5.03 -9.51
N LEU A 239 11.23 5.36 -10.76
CA LEU A 239 9.96 6.00 -11.11
C LEU A 239 8.79 5.02 -10.98
N ALA A 240 8.96 3.79 -11.47
CA ALA A 240 7.95 2.73 -11.41
C ALA A 240 7.62 2.35 -9.95
N ARG A 241 8.62 2.26 -9.10
CA ARG A 241 8.45 1.97 -7.68
C ARG A 241 7.67 3.06 -6.97
N PHE A 242 8.05 4.32 -7.21
CA PHE A 242 7.36 5.49 -6.66
C PHE A 242 5.88 5.53 -7.08
N ASP A 243 5.59 5.31 -8.38
CA ASP A 243 4.22 5.25 -8.88
C ASP A 243 3.40 4.14 -8.21
N SER A 244 3.97 2.94 -8.11
CA SER A 244 3.29 1.78 -7.50
C SER A 244 2.92 2.03 -6.03
N GLU A 245 3.79 2.67 -5.26
CA GLU A 245 3.50 3.00 -3.86
C GLU A 245 2.43 4.10 -3.73
N LEU A 246 2.49 5.13 -4.56
CA LEU A 246 1.45 6.17 -4.53
C LEU A 246 0.08 5.61 -4.93
N GLU A 247 0.00 4.74 -5.95
CA GLU A 247 -1.24 4.05 -6.33
C GLU A 247 -1.79 3.18 -5.19
N GLN A 248 -0.91 2.50 -4.45
CA GLN A 248 -1.29 1.73 -3.26
C GLN A 248 -1.88 2.63 -2.17
N HIS A 249 -1.21 3.75 -1.84
CA HIS A 249 -1.69 4.71 -0.85
C HIS A 249 -3.03 5.33 -1.26
N GLN A 250 -3.21 5.65 -2.54
CA GLN A 250 -4.47 6.16 -3.07
C GLN A 250 -5.59 5.12 -2.93
N SER A 251 -5.32 3.87 -3.23
CA SER A 251 -6.27 2.76 -3.03
C SER A 251 -6.69 2.64 -1.57
N PHE A 252 -5.75 2.77 -0.63
CA PHE A 252 -6.04 2.79 0.81
C PHE A 252 -6.97 3.95 1.18
N SER A 253 -6.73 5.16 0.65
CA SER A 253 -7.56 6.32 0.93
C SER A 253 -9.03 6.07 0.61
N TYR A 254 -9.34 5.50 -0.54
CA TYR A 254 -10.71 5.21 -0.97
C TYR A 254 -11.36 4.05 -0.22
N ILE A 255 -10.67 2.92 -0.12
CA ILE A 255 -11.23 1.70 0.49
C ILE A 255 -11.62 1.94 1.95
N PHE A 256 -10.71 2.50 2.73
CA PHE A 256 -10.98 2.74 4.15
C PHE A 256 -12.01 3.85 4.37
N ALA A 257 -11.96 4.95 3.60
CA ALA A 257 -12.96 6.00 3.69
C ALA A 257 -14.38 5.47 3.40
N ILE A 258 -14.54 4.62 2.38
CA ILE A 258 -15.83 4.00 2.04
C ILE A 258 -16.32 3.08 3.17
N ILE A 259 -15.44 2.27 3.76
CA ILE A 259 -15.78 1.37 4.87
C ILE A 259 -16.28 2.19 6.08
N PHE A 260 -15.52 3.19 6.53
CA PHE A 260 -15.90 4.02 7.67
C PHE A 260 -17.16 4.83 7.42
N LEU A 261 -17.33 5.37 6.21
CA LEU A 261 -18.54 6.07 5.80
C LEU A 261 -19.76 5.13 5.81
N GLY A 262 -19.61 3.91 5.29
CA GLY A 262 -20.65 2.89 5.32
C GLY A 262 -21.12 2.59 6.75
N ILE A 263 -20.18 2.41 7.67
CA ILE A 263 -20.48 2.20 9.10
C ILE A 263 -21.16 3.44 9.70
N ALA A 264 -20.69 4.66 9.39
CA ALA A 264 -21.30 5.89 9.87
C ALA A 264 -22.76 6.02 9.40
N VAL A 265 -23.04 5.72 8.15
CA VAL A 265 -24.39 5.69 7.56
C VAL A 265 -25.31 4.72 8.33
N LEU A 266 -24.83 3.52 8.60
CA LEU A 266 -25.56 2.51 9.35
C LEU A 266 -25.86 2.97 10.79
N VAL A 267 -24.87 3.54 11.48
CA VAL A 267 -25.01 4.07 12.84
C VAL A 267 -26.01 5.24 12.86
N ILE A 268 -25.96 6.15 11.89
CA ILE A 268 -26.93 7.26 11.76
C ILE A 268 -28.33 6.72 11.50
N ALA A 269 -28.49 5.83 10.55
CA ALA A 269 -29.79 5.29 10.18
C ALA A 269 -30.50 4.65 11.38
N THR A 270 -29.77 3.86 12.19
CA THR A 270 -30.32 3.26 13.40
C THR A 270 -30.58 4.27 14.50
N SER A 271 -29.63 5.13 14.79
CA SER A 271 -29.76 6.12 15.86
C SER A 271 -30.93 7.06 15.58
N MET A 272 -31.12 7.51 14.34
CA MET A 272 -32.24 8.37 13.95
C MET A 272 -33.59 7.65 13.98
N SER A 273 -33.67 6.43 13.44
CA SER A 273 -34.90 5.62 13.52
C SER A 273 -35.37 5.46 14.96
N ARG A 274 -34.45 5.15 15.86
CA ARG A 274 -34.74 4.95 17.30
C ARG A 274 -35.12 6.23 18.01
N MET A 275 -34.42 7.33 17.71
CA MET A 275 -34.72 8.62 18.30
C MET A 275 -36.15 9.08 17.95
N VAL A 276 -36.54 8.93 16.68
CA VAL A 276 -37.90 9.25 16.23
C VAL A 276 -38.95 8.34 16.85
N GLU A 277 -38.66 7.01 16.96
CA GLU A 277 -39.58 6.06 17.63
C GLU A 277 -39.76 6.40 19.12
N LYS A 278 -38.68 6.74 19.84
CA LYS A 278 -38.73 7.14 21.26
C LYS A 278 -39.47 8.47 21.47
N GLN A 279 -39.35 9.40 20.53
CA GLN A 279 -39.98 10.71 20.59
C GLN A 279 -41.34 10.79 19.87
N ARG A 280 -41.94 9.62 19.56
CA ARG A 280 -43.20 9.50 18.80
C ARG A 280 -44.34 10.37 19.40
N THR A 281 -44.53 10.34 20.71
CA THR A 281 -45.56 11.17 21.39
C THR A 281 -45.26 12.64 21.27
N GLN A 282 -44.01 13.08 21.43
CA GLN A 282 -43.62 14.47 21.25
C GLN A 282 -43.83 14.95 19.81
N ILE A 283 -43.55 14.09 18.84
CA ILE A 283 -43.79 14.36 17.41
C ILE A 283 -45.29 14.51 17.16
N GLY A 284 -46.10 13.61 17.74
CA GLY A 284 -47.58 13.68 17.67
C GLY A 284 -48.12 14.98 18.25
N THR A 285 -47.61 15.42 19.40
CA THR A 285 -47.98 16.72 20.02
C THR A 285 -47.57 17.89 19.11
N LEU A 286 -46.35 17.89 18.57
CA LEU A 286 -45.92 18.97 17.65
C LEU A 286 -46.78 19.05 16.39
N ASN A 287 -47.17 17.90 15.83
CA ASN A 287 -48.09 17.83 14.70
C ASN A 287 -49.51 18.28 15.08
N ALA A 288 -50.00 17.94 16.27
CA ALA A 288 -51.30 18.34 16.76
C ALA A 288 -51.41 19.87 16.97
N ILE A 289 -50.31 20.53 17.34
CA ILE A 289 -50.19 21.98 17.46
C ILE A 289 -50.05 22.67 16.08
N GLY A 290 -50.03 21.90 14.95
CA GLY A 290 -49.97 22.44 13.59
C GLY A 290 -48.56 22.59 13.00
N MET A 291 -47.54 21.99 13.59
CA MET A 291 -46.19 22.00 13.02
C MET A 291 -46.10 21.06 11.80
N LYS A 292 -45.67 21.62 10.66
CA LYS A 292 -45.52 20.85 9.41
C LYS A 292 -44.48 19.72 9.54
N ASN A 293 -44.79 18.53 9.01
CA ASN A 293 -43.87 17.36 8.99
C ASN A 293 -42.48 17.71 8.44
N GLY A 294 -42.38 18.60 7.44
CA GLY A 294 -41.09 19.04 6.89
C GLY A 294 -40.20 19.78 7.91
N LYS A 295 -40.77 20.61 8.81
CA LYS A 295 -40.00 21.27 9.87
C LYS A 295 -39.51 20.29 10.93
N ILE A 296 -40.34 19.28 11.24
CA ILE A 296 -39.99 18.21 12.19
C ILE A 296 -38.88 17.34 11.57
N LEU A 297 -39.04 16.95 10.30
CA LEU A 297 -38.06 16.18 9.59
C LEU A 297 -36.69 16.90 9.50
N PHE A 298 -36.69 18.17 9.15
CA PHE A 298 -35.49 19.00 9.13
C PHE A 298 -34.82 19.08 10.51
N HIS A 299 -35.58 19.14 11.60
CA HIS A 299 -35.02 19.09 12.95
C HIS A 299 -34.24 17.80 13.21
N TYR A 300 -34.74 16.63 12.77
CA TYR A 300 -34.01 15.35 12.92
C TYR A 300 -32.81 15.23 11.99
N ILE A 301 -32.92 15.74 10.75
CA ILE A 301 -31.78 15.79 9.82
C ILE A 301 -30.67 16.70 10.36
N SER A 302 -31.02 17.77 11.06
CA SER A 302 -30.02 18.70 11.63
C SER A 302 -29.09 18.07 12.65
N PHE A 303 -29.49 16.98 13.34
CA PHE A 303 -28.58 16.21 14.19
C PHE A 303 -27.49 15.52 13.35
N SER A 304 -27.88 14.88 12.24
CA SER A 304 -26.93 14.24 11.34
C SER A 304 -26.00 15.28 10.70
N LEU A 305 -26.58 16.41 10.23
CA LEU A 305 -25.82 17.53 9.65
C LEU A 305 -24.74 18.03 10.62
N LEU A 306 -25.12 18.27 11.88
CA LEU A 306 -24.17 18.80 12.88
C LEU A 306 -23.10 17.80 13.24
N THR A 307 -23.48 16.55 13.52
CA THR A 307 -22.51 15.52 13.99
C THR A 307 -21.60 15.04 12.91
N SER A 308 -22.11 14.72 11.70
CA SER A 308 -21.28 14.31 10.58
C SER A 308 -20.47 15.49 10.02
N GLY A 309 -21.03 16.69 9.99
CA GLY A 309 -20.33 17.90 9.53
C GLY A 309 -19.15 18.26 10.43
N LEU A 310 -19.37 18.34 11.74
CA LEU A 310 -18.28 18.58 12.69
C LEU A 310 -17.26 17.46 12.68
N GLY A 311 -17.69 16.19 12.57
CA GLY A 311 -16.79 15.05 12.46
C GLY A 311 -15.93 15.12 11.20
N ALA A 312 -16.54 15.29 10.03
CA ALA A 312 -15.82 15.38 8.76
C ALA A 312 -14.85 16.57 8.71
N ILE A 313 -15.25 17.76 9.22
CA ILE A 313 -14.36 18.92 9.31
C ILE A 313 -13.20 18.63 10.27
N ALA A 314 -13.46 18.07 11.44
CA ALA A 314 -12.40 17.70 12.38
C ALA A 314 -11.43 16.67 11.77
N GLY A 315 -11.97 15.67 11.05
CA GLY A 315 -11.16 14.69 10.32
C GLY A 315 -10.30 15.31 9.23
N MET A 316 -10.89 16.23 8.43
CA MET A 316 -10.15 16.98 7.41
C MET A 316 -9.02 17.80 8.04
N LEU A 317 -9.29 18.56 9.08
CA LEU A 317 -8.28 19.38 9.75
C LEU A 317 -7.18 18.50 10.36
N SER A 318 -7.55 17.42 11.05
CA SER A 318 -6.57 16.49 11.62
C SER A 318 -5.74 15.80 10.54
N GLY A 319 -6.33 15.44 9.40
CA GLY A 319 -5.62 14.87 8.25
C GLY A 319 -4.62 15.85 7.64
N VAL A 320 -5.02 17.09 7.39
CA VAL A 320 -4.14 18.12 6.79
C VAL A 320 -3.01 18.53 7.72
N PHE A 321 -3.28 18.73 9.03
CA PHE A 321 -2.28 19.26 9.96
C PHE A 321 -1.41 18.20 10.63
N PHE A 322 -1.87 16.94 10.70
CA PHE A 322 -1.14 15.86 11.38
C PHE A 322 -0.94 14.65 10.47
N GLY A 323 -2.00 14.14 9.84
CA GLY A 323 -1.95 12.86 9.11
C GLY A 323 -1.05 12.93 7.87
N ALA A 324 -1.32 13.83 6.93
CA ALA A 324 -0.54 13.96 5.70
C ALA A 324 0.92 14.41 5.96
N PRO A 325 1.20 15.40 6.87
CA PRO A 325 2.58 15.71 7.23
C PRO A 325 3.34 14.52 7.82
N TYR A 326 2.69 13.72 8.67
CA TYR A 326 3.30 12.54 9.27
C TYR A 326 3.65 11.50 8.20
N MET A 327 2.77 11.28 7.22
CA MET A 327 3.07 10.40 6.07
C MET A 327 4.25 10.93 5.24
N LEU A 328 4.27 12.24 4.94
CA LEU A 328 5.36 12.87 4.21
C LEU A 328 6.71 12.76 4.94
N GLU A 329 6.72 12.80 6.28
CA GLU A 329 7.91 12.62 7.09
C GLU A 329 8.41 11.18 7.03
N ILE A 330 7.53 10.20 7.24
CA ILE A 330 7.89 8.77 7.23
C ILE A 330 8.38 8.35 5.86
N PHE A 331 7.60 8.61 4.80
CA PHE A 331 7.96 8.24 3.43
C PHE A 331 9.06 9.12 2.86
N GLY A 332 9.29 10.30 3.43
CA GLY A 332 10.39 11.17 3.11
C GLY A 332 11.77 10.55 3.27
N ALA A 333 11.88 9.51 4.11
CA ALA A 333 13.09 8.71 4.19
C ALA A 333 13.40 7.89 2.93
N TYR A 334 12.38 7.61 2.11
CA TYR A 334 12.49 6.74 0.92
C TYR A 334 12.33 7.48 -0.40
N TYR A 335 11.85 8.72 -0.37
CA TYR A 335 11.60 9.53 -1.58
C TYR A 335 12.55 10.73 -1.65
N ILE A 336 13.04 11.00 -2.85
CA ILE A 336 13.94 12.13 -3.13
C ILE A 336 13.20 13.22 -3.92
N VAL A 337 11.95 13.41 -3.69
CA VAL A 337 11.22 14.51 -4.32
C VAL A 337 11.40 15.79 -3.47
N PRO A 338 12.01 16.86 -4.00
CA PRO A 338 12.21 18.09 -3.23
C PRO A 338 10.90 18.86 -3.00
N ASN A 339 10.89 19.75 -1.97
CA ASN A 339 9.81 20.72 -1.73
C ASN A 339 8.42 20.12 -1.50
N ARG A 340 8.32 18.94 -0.87
CA ARG A 340 7.05 18.31 -0.51
C ARG A 340 6.35 19.11 0.59
N THR A 341 5.09 19.49 0.35
CA THR A 341 4.29 20.25 1.32
C THR A 341 2.86 19.76 1.32
N SER A 342 2.31 19.48 2.51
CA SER A 342 0.89 19.20 2.66
C SER A 342 0.07 20.50 2.68
N GLY A 343 -1.15 20.43 2.21
CA GLY A 343 -2.04 21.58 2.19
C GLY A 343 -3.50 21.21 1.97
N PHE A 344 -4.34 22.22 1.92
CA PHE A 344 -5.75 22.04 1.57
C PHE A 344 -5.91 21.82 0.07
N ASP A 345 -6.82 20.91 -0.28
CA ASP A 345 -7.23 20.69 -1.66
C ASP A 345 -8.75 20.79 -1.79
N ALA A 346 -9.23 21.21 -2.97
CA ALA A 346 -10.67 21.37 -3.24
C ALA A 346 -11.44 20.06 -3.09
N ILE A 347 -10.80 18.92 -3.35
CA ILE A 347 -11.41 17.61 -3.23
C ILE A 347 -11.81 17.28 -1.79
N TYR A 348 -11.07 17.77 -0.79
CA TYR A 348 -11.40 17.54 0.63
C TYR A 348 -12.72 18.21 1.01
N PHE A 349 -12.95 19.44 0.55
CA PHE A 349 -14.21 20.15 0.80
C PHE A 349 -15.38 19.47 0.08
N ALA A 350 -15.17 19.00 -1.14
CA ALA A 350 -16.16 18.23 -1.88
C ALA A 350 -16.53 16.94 -1.15
N LEU A 351 -15.54 16.23 -0.60
CA LEU A 351 -15.76 14.99 0.15
C LEU A 351 -16.44 15.25 1.50
N VAL A 352 -16.07 16.31 2.23
CA VAL A 352 -16.80 16.72 3.44
C VAL A 352 -18.27 16.92 3.11
N LEU A 353 -18.58 17.65 2.02
CA LEU A 353 -19.95 17.86 1.57
C LEU A 353 -20.65 16.54 1.23
N ALA A 354 -19.96 15.65 0.50
CA ALA A 354 -20.50 14.33 0.13
C ALA A 354 -20.83 13.48 1.37
N ILE A 355 -19.91 13.37 2.33
CA ILE A 355 -20.13 12.66 3.61
C ILE A 355 -21.36 13.22 4.33
N VAL A 356 -21.45 14.54 4.46
CA VAL A 356 -22.59 15.20 5.13
C VAL A 356 -23.91 14.92 4.40
N VAL A 357 -23.91 15.02 3.06
CA VAL A 357 -25.12 14.75 2.25
C VAL A 357 -25.55 13.28 2.39
N ILE A 358 -24.64 12.33 2.29
CA ILE A 358 -24.92 10.88 2.44
C ILE A 358 -25.48 10.60 3.84
N CYS A 359 -24.87 11.15 4.88
CA CYS A 359 -25.33 11.01 6.27
C CYS A 359 -26.71 11.66 6.48
N CYS A 360 -26.97 12.82 5.89
CA CYS A 360 -28.27 13.48 5.94
C CYS A 360 -29.35 12.69 5.17
N LEU A 361 -29.01 12.10 4.03
CA LEU A 361 -29.92 11.22 3.28
C LEU A 361 -30.26 9.97 4.11
N ALA A 362 -29.28 9.35 4.76
CA ALA A 362 -29.52 8.21 5.67
C ALA A 362 -30.51 8.60 6.79
N ALA A 363 -30.31 9.75 7.43
CA ALA A 363 -31.23 10.27 8.43
C ALA A 363 -32.62 10.57 7.84
N TYR A 364 -32.68 11.16 6.66
CA TYR A 364 -33.94 11.47 5.95
C TYR A 364 -34.77 10.20 5.69
N PHE A 365 -34.17 9.18 5.09
CA PHE A 365 -34.89 7.92 4.77
C PHE A 365 -35.33 7.20 6.05
N SER A 366 -34.52 7.23 7.09
CA SER A 366 -34.82 6.61 8.39
C SER A 366 -35.98 7.29 9.09
N CYS A 367 -36.09 8.63 9.02
CA CYS A 367 -37.13 9.41 9.71
C CYS A 367 -38.42 9.50 8.92
N LYS A 368 -38.37 9.60 7.58
CA LYS A 368 -39.53 9.85 6.70
C LYS A 368 -40.68 8.86 6.89
N LYS A 369 -40.36 7.57 7.09
CA LYS A 369 -41.37 6.52 7.25
C LYS A 369 -42.15 6.67 8.56
N LEU A 370 -41.49 7.07 9.63
CA LEU A 370 -42.06 7.21 10.97
C LEU A 370 -42.88 8.49 11.14
N LEU A 371 -42.54 9.55 10.42
CA LEU A 371 -43.27 10.84 10.46
C LEU A 371 -44.59 10.83 9.69
N LYS A 372 -44.91 9.77 8.92
CA LYS A 372 -46.20 9.59 8.24
C LYS A 372 -47.33 9.11 9.14
N ILE A 373 -47.06 8.79 10.42
CA ILE A 373 -48.04 8.32 11.38
C ILE A 373 -49.01 9.47 11.74
N ARG A 374 -50.31 9.16 11.77
CA ARG A 374 -51.33 10.16 12.13
C ARG A 374 -51.15 10.65 13.58
N PRO A 375 -51.37 11.95 13.89
CA PRO A 375 -51.21 12.49 15.24
C PRO A 375 -51.95 11.71 16.33
N ALA A 376 -53.19 11.28 16.04
CA ALA A 376 -53.99 10.48 16.94
C ALA A 376 -53.38 9.08 17.25
N GLU A 377 -52.72 8.45 16.30
CA GLU A 377 -52.03 7.20 16.50
C GLU A 377 -50.66 7.41 17.20
N ALA A 378 -50.02 8.54 17.00
CA ALA A 378 -48.76 8.90 17.63
C ALA A 378 -48.91 9.16 19.14
N LEU A 379 -50.02 9.69 19.54
CA LEU A 379 -50.37 9.98 20.97
C LEU A 379 -50.80 8.72 21.74
N ARG A 380 -51.21 7.65 21.04
CA ARG A 380 -51.52 6.37 21.71
C ARG A 380 -50.23 5.62 22.05
N PRO A 381 -50.15 5.00 23.25
CA PRO A 381 -49.05 4.06 23.53
C PRO A 381 -48.95 3.02 22.43
N ALA A 382 -47.76 2.75 21.95
CA ALA A 382 -47.56 1.69 20.97
C ALA A 382 -48.04 0.36 21.52
N ALA A 383 -48.96 -0.31 20.84
CA ALA A 383 -49.39 -1.64 21.21
C ALA A 383 -48.14 -2.56 21.30
N PRO A 384 -48.06 -3.39 22.31
CA PRO A 384 -46.96 -4.38 22.38
C PRO A 384 -46.97 -5.19 21.09
N LYS A 385 -45.82 -5.25 20.41
CA LYS A 385 -45.71 -6.06 19.21
C LYS A 385 -45.97 -7.52 19.61
N GLU A 386 -47.00 -8.15 19.02
CA GLU A 386 -47.28 -9.57 19.21
C GLU A 386 -46.00 -10.37 18.95
N GLY A 387 -45.59 -11.13 19.95
CA GLY A 387 -44.38 -11.94 19.88
C GLY A 387 -44.57 -13.08 18.89
N LYS A 388 -44.07 -12.94 17.66
CA LYS A 388 -43.94 -14.10 16.79
C LYS A 388 -42.96 -15.10 17.42
N SER A 389 -43.29 -16.39 17.39
CA SER A 389 -42.43 -17.45 17.86
C SER A 389 -41.04 -17.37 17.19
N CYS A 390 -39.98 -17.51 17.99
CA CYS A 390 -38.63 -17.58 17.49
C CYS A 390 -38.41 -18.88 16.72
N LEU A 391 -37.75 -18.86 15.58
CA LEU A 391 -37.40 -20.07 14.82
C LEU A 391 -36.63 -21.09 15.71
N ALA A 392 -35.83 -20.61 16.66
CA ALA A 392 -35.09 -21.43 17.59
C ALA A 392 -36.00 -22.23 18.54
N GLU A 393 -37.24 -21.77 18.81
CA GLU A 393 -38.22 -22.50 19.67
C GLU A 393 -38.68 -23.82 19.04
N LYS A 394 -38.55 -23.96 17.72
CA LYS A 394 -38.88 -25.17 16.98
C LYS A 394 -37.76 -26.21 16.94
N MET A 395 -36.60 -25.87 17.49
CA MET A 395 -35.42 -26.74 17.43
C MET A 395 -35.34 -27.64 18.67
N PRO A 396 -34.91 -28.90 18.53
CA PRO A 396 -34.93 -29.90 19.61
C PRO A 396 -34.03 -29.57 20.81
N PHE A 397 -33.09 -28.62 20.66
CA PHE A 397 -32.22 -28.17 21.74
C PHE A 397 -32.82 -27.06 22.62
N TRP A 398 -33.98 -26.51 22.26
CA TRP A 398 -34.57 -25.34 22.92
C TRP A 398 -34.80 -25.58 24.43
N GLU A 399 -35.35 -26.73 24.78
CA GLU A 399 -35.66 -27.08 26.19
C GLU A 399 -34.41 -27.26 27.06
N LYS A 400 -33.25 -27.54 26.42
CA LYS A 400 -31.97 -27.70 27.10
C LYS A 400 -31.26 -26.40 27.39
N LEU A 401 -31.73 -25.28 26.81
CA LEU A 401 -31.11 -23.97 26.99
C LEU A 401 -31.48 -23.36 28.34
N SER A 402 -30.53 -22.63 28.95
CA SER A 402 -30.79 -21.83 30.13
C SER A 402 -31.83 -20.73 29.85
N PHE A 403 -32.54 -20.29 30.87
CA PHE A 403 -33.50 -19.17 30.78
C PHE A 403 -32.88 -17.95 30.13
N SER A 404 -31.65 -17.60 30.50
CA SER A 404 -30.90 -16.48 29.92
C SER A 404 -30.71 -16.62 28.40
N SER A 405 -30.40 -17.83 27.93
CA SER A 405 -30.22 -18.12 26.52
C SER A 405 -31.53 -18.06 25.73
N GLN A 406 -32.60 -18.66 26.30
CA GLN A 406 -33.93 -18.60 25.68
C GLN A 406 -34.43 -17.16 25.57
N TYR A 407 -34.27 -16.38 26.64
CA TYR A 407 -34.63 -14.96 26.67
C TYR A 407 -33.88 -14.16 25.60
N ASN A 408 -32.55 -14.32 25.52
CA ASN A 408 -31.71 -13.60 24.54
C ASN A 408 -32.07 -13.99 23.11
N LEU A 409 -32.33 -15.26 22.79
CA LEU A 409 -32.72 -15.68 21.43
C LEU A 409 -34.08 -15.09 21.01
N ARG A 410 -35.04 -15.02 21.95
CA ARG A 410 -36.33 -14.36 21.74
C ARG A 410 -36.14 -12.87 21.48
N ASP A 411 -35.27 -12.20 22.24
CA ASP A 411 -35.02 -10.78 22.11
C ASP A 411 -34.30 -10.44 20.79
N LEU A 412 -33.32 -11.24 20.42
CA LEU A 412 -32.64 -11.12 19.12
C LEU A 412 -33.63 -11.28 17.95
N SER A 413 -34.59 -12.21 18.05
CA SER A 413 -35.61 -12.42 17.02
C SER A 413 -36.58 -11.24 16.88
N ARG A 414 -36.85 -10.51 17.98
CA ARG A 414 -37.68 -9.29 17.99
C ARG A 414 -36.91 -8.07 17.55
N GLY A 415 -35.64 -7.94 17.95
CA GLY A 415 -34.74 -6.82 17.61
C GLY A 415 -33.89 -7.06 16.37
N LYS A 416 -34.44 -7.64 15.30
CA LYS A 416 -33.66 -8.06 14.10
C LYS A 416 -32.76 -6.97 13.54
N LEU A 417 -33.23 -5.72 13.44
CA LEU A 417 -32.45 -4.62 12.89
C LEU A 417 -31.26 -4.30 13.82
N ARG A 418 -31.45 -4.30 15.12
CA ARG A 418 -30.39 -4.09 16.12
C ARG A 418 -29.33 -5.20 16.04
N ALA A 419 -29.78 -6.47 16.05
CA ALA A 419 -28.91 -7.61 15.93
C ALA A 419 -28.09 -7.57 14.63
N PHE A 420 -28.74 -7.28 13.49
CA PHE A 420 -28.10 -7.11 12.19
C PHE A 420 -27.02 -6.03 12.21
N MET A 421 -27.32 -4.87 12.80
CA MET A 421 -26.37 -3.75 12.88
C MET A 421 -25.17 -4.07 13.76
N SER A 422 -25.40 -4.75 14.90
CA SER A 422 -24.33 -5.18 15.79
C SER A 422 -23.42 -6.20 15.09
N VAL A 423 -24.01 -7.17 14.41
CA VAL A 423 -23.30 -8.19 13.65
C VAL A 423 -22.48 -7.56 12.51
N ILE A 424 -23.10 -6.69 11.69
CA ILE A 424 -22.39 -6.01 10.59
C ILE A 424 -21.25 -5.13 11.11
N GLY A 425 -21.50 -4.33 12.15
CA GLY A 425 -20.47 -3.50 12.72
C GLY A 425 -19.29 -4.30 13.27
N THR A 426 -19.57 -5.44 13.93
CA THR A 426 -18.52 -6.35 14.40
C THR A 426 -17.82 -7.04 13.21
N ALA A 427 -18.56 -7.40 12.17
CA ALA A 427 -17.98 -8.00 10.95
C ALA A 427 -17.03 -7.04 10.23
N PHE A 428 -17.38 -5.76 10.12
CA PHE A 428 -16.46 -4.75 9.60
C PHE A 428 -15.23 -4.55 10.48
N GLY A 429 -15.41 -4.55 11.80
CA GLY A 429 -14.27 -4.53 12.72
C GLY A 429 -13.36 -5.73 12.56
N MET A 430 -13.94 -6.93 12.43
CA MET A 430 -13.19 -8.17 12.15
C MET A 430 -12.46 -8.12 10.80
N LEU A 431 -13.12 -7.60 9.75
CA LEU A 431 -12.53 -7.40 8.42
C LEU A 431 -11.24 -6.58 8.53
N LEU A 432 -11.30 -5.42 9.18
CA LEU A 432 -10.15 -4.53 9.32
C LEU A 432 -9.05 -5.13 10.20
N MET A 433 -9.42 -5.84 11.28
CA MET A 433 -8.45 -6.50 12.15
C MET A 433 -7.76 -7.68 11.47
N VAL A 434 -8.51 -8.50 10.72
CA VAL A 434 -7.95 -9.59 9.91
C VAL A 434 -7.00 -9.04 8.85
N TYR A 435 -7.36 -7.91 8.24
CA TYR A 435 -6.50 -7.22 7.29
C TYR A 435 -5.16 -6.83 7.93
N GLY A 436 -5.18 -6.11 9.05
CA GLY A 436 -3.96 -5.71 9.75
C GLY A 436 -3.10 -6.88 10.24
N ALA A 437 -3.74 -7.91 10.87
CA ALA A 437 -3.04 -9.11 11.29
C ALA A 437 -2.48 -9.93 10.11
N GLY A 438 -3.20 -9.92 8.97
CA GLY A 438 -2.75 -10.56 7.73
C GLY A 438 -1.51 -9.89 7.14
N CYS A 439 -1.47 -8.56 7.15
CA CYS A 439 -0.27 -7.82 6.70
C CYS A 439 0.95 -8.12 7.57
N ASN A 440 0.79 -8.16 8.89
CA ASN A 440 1.90 -8.51 9.79
C ASN A 440 2.41 -9.94 9.54
N GLY A 441 1.49 -10.90 9.35
CA GLY A 441 1.85 -12.28 9.00
C GLY A 441 2.54 -12.41 7.65
N LEU A 442 2.11 -11.61 6.66
CA LEU A 442 2.70 -11.60 5.33
C LEU A 442 4.18 -11.20 5.35
N LEU A 443 4.53 -10.12 6.08
CA LEU A 443 5.91 -9.66 6.17
C LEU A 443 6.85 -10.74 6.71
N SER A 444 6.43 -11.43 7.77
CA SER A 444 7.19 -12.56 8.33
C SER A 444 7.24 -13.77 7.39
N ASP A 445 6.18 -14.02 6.59
CA ASP A 445 6.20 -15.11 5.60
C ASP A 445 7.11 -14.77 4.41
N MET A 446 7.16 -13.50 4.00
CA MET A 446 8.04 -13.06 2.92
C MET A 446 9.51 -13.18 3.28
N GLU A 447 9.89 -12.81 4.50
CA GLU A 447 11.25 -13.01 4.99
C GLU A 447 11.68 -14.49 4.86
N SER A 448 10.82 -15.41 5.34
CA SER A 448 11.06 -16.85 5.21
C SER A 448 11.06 -17.32 3.74
N ILE A 449 10.20 -16.77 2.88
CA ILE A 449 10.16 -17.10 1.44
C ILE A 449 11.47 -16.68 0.77
N VAL A 450 11.94 -15.48 1.04
CA VAL A 450 13.18 -14.95 0.43
C VAL A 450 14.40 -15.72 0.94
N PHE A 451 14.60 -15.79 2.26
CA PHE A 451 15.84 -16.27 2.84
C PHE A 451 15.89 -17.77 3.14
N ASP A 452 14.76 -18.48 3.33
CA ASP A 452 14.75 -19.91 3.56
C ASP A 452 14.48 -20.72 2.29
N LYS A 453 13.68 -20.17 1.34
CA LYS A 453 13.26 -20.90 0.16
C LYS A 453 13.95 -20.43 -1.12
N THR A 454 13.92 -19.12 -1.42
CA THR A 454 14.46 -18.60 -2.69
C THR A 454 15.98 -18.51 -2.67
N THR A 455 16.56 -17.91 -1.64
CA THR A 455 18.02 -17.75 -1.50
C THR A 455 18.51 -18.31 -0.16
N PRO A 456 18.50 -19.63 0.04
CA PRO A 456 18.84 -20.25 1.33
C PRO A 456 20.32 -20.14 1.71
N SER A 457 21.17 -19.62 0.81
CA SER A 457 22.61 -19.49 1.02
C SER A 457 22.98 -18.58 2.20
N ALA A 458 24.08 -18.91 2.89
CA ALA A 458 24.59 -18.13 4.01
C ALA A 458 25.27 -16.81 3.58
N TYR A 459 25.77 -16.75 2.37
CA TYR A 459 26.44 -15.58 1.80
C TYR A 459 26.03 -15.38 0.34
N GLN A 460 25.82 -14.11 0.00
CA GLN A 460 25.67 -13.61 -1.36
C GLN A 460 26.88 -12.74 -1.70
N VAL A 461 27.62 -13.13 -2.71
CA VAL A 461 28.82 -12.45 -3.17
C VAL A 461 28.49 -11.76 -4.50
N LYS A 462 28.57 -10.44 -4.54
CA LYS A 462 28.52 -9.69 -5.80
C LYS A 462 29.87 -9.75 -6.48
N LEU A 463 29.87 -10.11 -7.74
CA LEU A 463 31.09 -10.27 -8.54
C LEU A 463 31.49 -8.94 -9.17
N ALA A 464 32.77 -8.76 -9.41
CA ALA A 464 33.31 -7.57 -10.04
C ALA A 464 33.02 -7.59 -11.56
N ASP A 465 32.64 -6.47 -12.12
CA ASP A 465 32.23 -6.34 -13.53
C ASP A 465 33.39 -6.61 -14.52
N ASP A 466 34.63 -6.51 -14.07
CA ASP A 466 35.86 -6.73 -14.85
C ASP A 466 36.52 -8.11 -14.60
N ALA A 467 35.91 -8.93 -13.75
CA ALA A 467 36.44 -10.28 -13.48
C ALA A 467 36.25 -11.21 -14.68
N THR A 468 37.23 -12.05 -14.94
CA THR A 468 37.10 -13.02 -16.04
C THR A 468 36.23 -14.19 -15.61
N LEU A 469 35.47 -14.77 -16.55
CA LEU A 469 34.62 -15.94 -16.26
C LEU A 469 35.42 -17.10 -15.65
N SER A 470 36.65 -17.33 -16.12
CA SER A 470 37.54 -18.36 -15.58
C SER A 470 37.88 -18.15 -14.10
N ASP A 471 38.13 -16.89 -13.69
CA ASP A 471 38.46 -16.59 -12.30
C ASP A 471 37.23 -16.70 -11.41
N ILE A 472 36.05 -16.30 -11.92
CA ILE A 472 34.77 -16.42 -11.27
C ILE A 472 34.42 -17.91 -11.04
N GLU A 473 34.57 -18.75 -12.04
CA GLU A 473 34.34 -20.19 -11.94
C GLU A 473 35.29 -20.85 -10.92
N ALA A 474 36.58 -20.50 -10.96
CA ALA A 474 37.54 -20.99 -9.99
C ALA A 474 37.17 -20.57 -8.55
N LEU A 475 36.68 -19.36 -8.37
CA LEU A 475 36.18 -18.89 -7.08
C LEU A 475 34.94 -19.68 -6.64
N SER A 476 33.98 -19.87 -7.54
CA SER A 476 32.76 -20.67 -7.28
C SER A 476 33.08 -22.11 -6.87
N ASP A 477 33.97 -22.74 -7.59
CA ASP A 477 34.40 -24.11 -7.27
C ASP A 477 35.09 -24.19 -5.90
N SER A 478 35.92 -23.19 -5.54
CA SER A 478 36.60 -23.15 -4.25
C SER A 478 35.65 -22.97 -3.06
N LEU A 479 34.46 -22.42 -3.29
CA LEU A 479 33.43 -22.12 -2.28
C LEU A 479 32.23 -23.06 -2.37
N ASP A 480 32.27 -24.09 -3.22
CA ASP A 480 31.12 -24.95 -3.52
C ASP A 480 29.84 -24.14 -3.77
N GLY A 481 30.01 -23.06 -4.54
CA GLY A 481 28.98 -22.06 -4.73
C GLY A 481 28.15 -22.27 -6.00
N GLU A 482 27.08 -21.49 -6.11
CA GLU A 482 26.22 -21.44 -7.30
C GLU A 482 26.33 -20.07 -7.94
N LEU A 483 26.67 -20.03 -9.21
CA LEU A 483 26.72 -18.82 -10.01
C LEU A 483 25.32 -18.47 -10.52
N VAL A 484 24.94 -17.21 -10.33
CA VAL A 484 23.69 -16.63 -10.82
C VAL A 484 24.03 -15.41 -11.66
N MET A 485 23.41 -15.33 -12.84
CA MET A 485 23.44 -14.15 -13.69
C MET A 485 22.06 -13.50 -13.67
N THR A 486 22.00 -12.21 -13.45
CA THR A 486 20.78 -11.41 -13.62
C THR A 486 21.02 -10.30 -14.59
N ASP A 487 20.14 -10.13 -15.58
CA ASP A 487 20.25 -9.07 -16.58
C ASP A 487 18.87 -8.56 -17.00
N ALA A 488 18.82 -7.33 -17.46
CA ALA A 488 17.58 -6.72 -17.94
C ALA A 488 17.20 -7.28 -19.32
N MET A 489 15.93 -7.65 -19.49
CA MET A 489 15.41 -8.23 -20.72
C MET A 489 14.05 -7.72 -21.11
N GLU A 490 13.69 -7.95 -22.37
CA GLU A 490 12.31 -7.87 -22.85
C GLU A 490 11.81 -9.27 -23.23
N VAL A 491 10.52 -9.53 -22.92
CA VAL A 491 9.85 -10.78 -23.24
C VAL A 491 8.52 -10.51 -23.95
N SER A 492 8.14 -11.37 -24.88
CA SER A 492 6.89 -11.27 -25.64
C SER A 492 6.36 -12.64 -26.05
N ALA A 493 5.05 -12.71 -26.29
CA ALA A 493 4.43 -13.84 -26.96
C ALA A 493 4.66 -13.85 -28.48
N VAL A 494 5.16 -12.76 -29.05
CA VAL A 494 5.35 -12.58 -30.50
C VAL A 494 6.81 -12.25 -30.80
N ARG A 495 7.39 -12.90 -31.80
CA ARG A 495 8.76 -12.60 -32.23
C ARG A 495 8.84 -11.21 -32.87
N ASN A 496 9.89 -10.46 -32.57
CA ASN A 496 10.10 -9.06 -33.01
C ASN A 496 8.89 -8.15 -32.67
N ALA A 497 8.42 -8.28 -31.44
CA ALA A 497 7.27 -7.56 -30.93
C ALA A 497 7.44 -6.04 -31.00
N THR A 498 6.37 -5.33 -31.29
CA THR A 498 6.29 -3.87 -31.17
C THR A 498 6.04 -3.44 -29.74
N SER A 499 6.15 -2.14 -29.44
CA SER A 499 6.00 -1.60 -28.12
C SER A 499 4.71 -2.07 -27.42
N GLY A 500 3.95 -2.21 -26.98
CA GLY A 500 2.70 -2.72 -26.36
C GLY A 500 2.58 -4.25 -26.33
N GLN A 501 3.43 -4.98 -27.01
CA GLN A 501 3.45 -6.45 -27.04
C GLN A 501 4.59 -7.04 -26.21
N LYS A 502 5.46 -6.19 -25.67
CA LYS A 502 6.62 -6.57 -24.88
C LYS A 502 6.38 -6.30 -23.39
N LYS A 503 7.01 -7.11 -22.56
CA LYS A 503 7.15 -6.85 -21.13
C LYS A 503 8.63 -6.76 -20.78
N LYS A 504 8.95 -5.82 -19.92
CA LYS A 504 10.31 -5.54 -19.45
C LYS A 504 10.49 -6.19 -18.10
N GLY A 505 11.58 -6.92 -17.93
CA GLY A 505 11.83 -7.65 -16.71
C GLY A 505 13.27 -8.11 -16.59
N VAL A 506 13.49 -9.08 -15.74
CA VAL A 506 14.80 -9.63 -15.44
C VAL A 506 14.92 -11.05 -15.96
N LEU A 507 16.01 -11.32 -16.68
CA LEU A 507 16.47 -12.67 -16.95
C LEU A 507 17.32 -13.13 -15.78
N THR A 508 16.99 -14.28 -15.20
CA THR A 508 17.82 -14.95 -14.22
C THR A 508 18.34 -16.26 -14.80
N VAL A 509 19.66 -16.46 -14.79
CA VAL A 509 20.31 -17.68 -15.22
C VAL A 509 20.97 -18.32 -14.01
N THR A 510 20.61 -19.57 -13.70
CA THR A 510 21.09 -20.33 -12.55
C THR A 510 21.72 -21.63 -12.97
N GLU A 511 22.60 -22.19 -12.16
CA GLU A 511 23.17 -23.55 -12.35
C GLU A 511 22.25 -24.64 -11.81
N GLY A 512 21.27 -24.31 -10.95
CA GLY A 512 20.33 -25.27 -10.37
C GLY A 512 20.94 -26.13 -9.27
N LYS A 513 21.91 -25.60 -8.51
CA LYS A 513 22.52 -26.28 -7.37
C LYS A 513 21.71 -26.17 -6.07
N GLY A 514 20.67 -25.36 -6.04
CA GLY A 514 19.74 -25.22 -4.92
C GLY A 514 20.07 -24.11 -3.93
N LEU A 515 21.07 -23.27 -4.22
CA LEU A 515 21.37 -22.07 -3.46
C LEU A 515 20.58 -20.85 -3.96
N TYR A 516 20.05 -20.94 -5.18
CA TYR A 516 19.03 -20.07 -5.75
C TYR A 516 17.88 -20.91 -6.31
N ASN A 517 16.67 -20.69 -5.83
CA ASN A 517 15.49 -21.49 -6.18
C ASN A 517 14.35 -20.61 -6.73
N ILE A 518 13.49 -21.20 -7.55
CA ILE A 518 12.19 -20.63 -7.92
C ILE A 518 11.07 -21.32 -7.14
N LEU A 519 9.96 -20.61 -6.95
CA LEU A 519 8.82 -21.11 -6.18
C LEU A 519 7.62 -21.29 -7.09
N ASP A 520 6.92 -22.42 -6.96
CA ASP A 520 5.67 -22.66 -7.68
C ASP A 520 4.52 -21.74 -7.17
N LEU A 521 3.31 -21.96 -7.68
CA LEU A 521 2.14 -21.15 -7.32
C LEU A 521 1.71 -21.30 -5.86
N ASP A 522 2.16 -22.35 -5.18
CA ASP A 522 1.88 -22.64 -3.76
C ASP A 522 3.06 -22.27 -2.83
N ASN A 523 4.09 -21.58 -3.34
CA ASN A 523 5.34 -21.21 -2.68
C ASN A 523 6.20 -22.42 -2.25
N GLU A 524 6.11 -23.53 -2.95
CA GLU A 524 7.03 -24.63 -2.75
C GLU A 524 8.16 -24.56 -3.78
N VAL A 525 9.36 -24.96 -3.36
CA VAL A 525 10.54 -24.96 -4.23
C VAL A 525 10.29 -25.88 -5.43
N THR A 526 10.53 -25.38 -6.62
CA THR A 526 10.39 -26.12 -7.87
C THR A 526 11.61 -25.90 -8.76
N GLU A 527 11.83 -26.82 -9.70
CA GLU A 527 13.01 -26.81 -10.56
C GLU A 527 12.68 -26.27 -11.95
N VAL A 528 13.63 -25.55 -12.55
CA VAL A 528 13.58 -25.19 -13.97
C VAL A 528 13.86 -26.44 -14.79
N LYS A 529 12.92 -26.85 -15.65
CA LYS A 529 13.07 -28.03 -16.50
C LYS A 529 14.06 -27.76 -17.64
N ALA A 530 15.05 -28.64 -17.82
CA ALA A 530 16.01 -28.51 -18.90
C ALA A 530 15.33 -28.38 -20.28
N GLY A 531 15.83 -27.47 -21.11
CA GLY A 531 15.27 -27.15 -22.43
C GLY A 531 14.03 -26.25 -22.38
N THR A 532 13.67 -25.68 -21.21
CA THR A 532 12.56 -24.79 -21.04
C THR A 532 12.94 -23.59 -20.16
N VAL A 533 12.04 -22.62 -20.05
CA VAL A 533 12.19 -21.49 -19.13
C VAL A 533 11.06 -21.48 -18.11
N ALA A 534 11.35 -20.99 -16.91
CA ALA A 534 10.32 -20.61 -15.95
C ALA A 534 9.89 -19.17 -16.25
N LEU A 535 8.58 -18.92 -16.32
CA LEU A 535 7.98 -17.60 -16.56
C LEU A 535 7.28 -17.11 -15.30
N SER A 536 7.53 -15.89 -14.89
CA SER A 536 6.84 -15.32 -13.73
C SER A 536 5.32 -15.23 -13.98
N ARG A 537 4.52 -15.50 -12.96
CA ARG A 537 3.05 -15.59 -13.04
C ARG A 537 2.42 -14.33 -13.59
N LYS A 538 2.91 -13.14 -13.19
CA LYS A 538 2.36 -11.88 -13.71
C LYS A 538 2.61 -11.73 -15.21
N PHE A 539 3.80 -12.00 -15.67
CA PHE A 539 4.11 -11.98 -17.11
C PHE A 539 3.32 -13.03 -17.87
N ALA A 540 3.14 -14.23 -17.30
CA ALA A 540 2.28 -15.27 -17.89
C ALA A 540 0.83 -14.77 -18.08
N GLN A 541 0.27 -14.07 -17.09
CA GLN A 541 -1.08 -13.51 -17.16
C GLN A 541 -1.19 -12.34 -18.15
N GLU A 542 -0.21 -11.45 -18.20
CA GLU A 542 -0.25 -10.27 -19.06
C GLU A 542 0.04 -10.58 -20.54
N LEU A 543 0.86 -11.59 -20.79
CA LEU A 543 1.18 -12.08 -22.14
C LEU A 543 0.23 -13.19 -22.60
N ASP A 544 -0.73 -13.62 -21.75
CA ASP A 544 -1.65 -14.74 -22.00
C ASP A 544 -0.92 -16.02 -22.39
N LEU A 545 0.17 -16.36 -21.64
CA LEU A 545 0.99 -17.54 -21.87
C LEU A 545 0.82 -18.57 -20.75
N GLY A 546 0.73 -19.84 -21.15
CA GLY A 546 0.66 -21.00 -20.27
C GLY A 546 1.89 -21.93 -20.37
N VAL A 547 1.92 -22.94 -19.52
CA VAL A 547 2.95 -23.99 -19.61
C VAL A 547 2.82 -24.75 -20.95
N GLY A 548 3.93 -24.82 -21.68
CA GLY A 548 4.01 -25.43 -23.02
C GLY A 548 3.98 -24.42 -24.17
N ASP A 549 3.58 -23.19 -23.91
CA ASP A 549 3.58 -22.12 -24.92
C ASP A 549 5.00 -21.64 -25.22
N THR A 550 5.12 -21.00 -26.37
CA THR A 550 6.39 -20.41 -26.82
C THR A 550 6.41 -18.92 -26.48
N LEU A 551 7.52 -18.46 -25.93
CA LEU A 551 7.82 -17.05 -25.73
C LEU A 551 9.09 -16.67 -26.48
N TYR A 552 9.27 -15.36 -26.66
CA TYR A 552 10.44 -14.76 -27.26
C TYR A 552 11.03 -13.76 -26.27
N TRP A 553 12.38 -13.72 -26.17
CA TRP A 553 13.09 -12.85 -25.26
C TRP A 553 14.36 -12.31 -25.90
N HIS A 554 14.86 -11.17 -25.45
CA HIS A 554 16.18 -10.63 -25.74
C HIS A 554 16.71 -9.79 -24.59
N LEU A 555 18.03 -9.66 -24.48
CA LEU A 555 18.70 -8.79 -23.52
C LEU A 555 18.68 -7.33 -24.02
N TYR A 556 18.71 -6.38 -23.09
CA TYR A 556 18.84 -4.95 -23.43
C TYR A 556 20.17 -4.61 -24.12
N THR A 557 21.21 -5.40 -23.87
CA THR A 557 22.52 -5.25 -24.50
C THR A 557 22.53 -5.67 -25.97
N ARG A 558 21.55 -6.49 -26.41
CA ARG A 558 21.47 -7.05 -27.78
C ARG A 558 20.02 -7.12 -28.24
N ASN A 559 19.80 -6.82 -29.51
CA ASN A 559 18.46 -6.87 -30.13
C ASN A 559 18.24 -8.17 -30.92
N GLU A 560 18.74 -9.30 -30.43
CA GLU A 560 18.52 -10.61 -31.04
C GLU A 560 17.48 -11.40 -30.25
N TRP A 561 16.36 -11.71 -30.91
CA TRP A 561 15.25 -12.42 -30.27
C TRP A 561 15.47 -13.93 -30.25
N HIS A 562 15.48 -14.51 -29.07
CA HIS A 562 15.59 -15.93 -28.80
C HIS A 562 14.21 -16.53 -28.52
N GLU A 563 14.01 -17.78 -28.94
CA GLU A 563 12.80 -18.55 -28.72
C GLU A 563 12.97 -19.51 -27.53
N ALA A 564 11.99 -19.57 -26.65
CA ALA A 564 11.99 -20.52 -25.54
C ALA A 564 10.57 -21.04 -25.25
N LYS A 565 10.47 -22.25 -24.67
CA LYS A 565 9.19 -22.82 -24.22
C LYS A 565 9.01 -22.64 -22.73
N VAL A 566 7.81 -22.27 -22.32
CA VAL A 566 7.45 -22.17 -20.90
C VAL A 566 7.32 -23.56 -20.30
N GLY A 567 8.19 -23.90 -19.37
CA GLY A 567 8.17 -25.19 -18.66
C GLY A 567 7.47 -25.14 -17.30
N VAL A 568 7.57 -23.97 -16.63
CA VAL A 568 7.02 -23.74 -15.29
C VAL A 568 6.55 -22.29 -15.21
N ILE A 569 5.43 -22.05 -14.52
CA ILE A 569 5.02 -20.71 -14.09
C ILE A 569 5.36 -20.60 -12.62
N TYR A 570 6.16 -19.58 -12.25
CA TYR A 570 6.67 -19.40 -10.90
C TYR A 570 6.22 -18.06 -10.29
N ARG A 571 6.31 -17.95 -8.99
CA ARG A 571 6.08 -16.69 -8.26
C ARG A 571 7.38 -16.00 -7.93
N SER A 572 7.41 -14.69 -8.12
CA SER A 572 8.50 -13.86 -7.65
C SER A 572 7.93 -12.63 -6.94
N SER A 573 8.40 -12.39 -5.73
CA SER A 573 7.95 -11.27 -4.89
C SER A 573 8.60 -9.94 -5.26
N GLU A 574 9.72 -9.95 -5.97
CA GLU A 574 10.53 -8.76 -6.21
C GLU A 574 10.75 -8.47 -7.70
N THR A 575 11.15 -9.46 -8.46
CA THR A 575 11.50 -9.30 -9.88
C THR A 575 10.62 -10.14 -10.77
N GLN A 576 10.00 -9.54 -11.78
CA GLN A 576 9.24 -10.28 -12.78
C GLN A 576 10.12 -10.54 -14.00
N GLY A 577 9.98 -11.73 -14.61
CA GLY A 577 10.79 -12.08 -15.76
C GLY A 577 10.79 -13.56 -16.05
N ILE A 578 11.91 -14.05 -16.57
CA ILE A 578 12.15 -15.45 -16.84
C ILE A 578 13.37 -15.98 -16.08
N THR A 579 13.32 -17.25 -15.69
CA THR A 579 14.48 -17.95 -15.12
C THR A 579 14.79 -19.17 -15.98
N MET A 580 16.06 -19.38 -16.28
CA MET A 580 16.52 -20.56 -17.05
C MET A 580 17.81 -21.13 -16.50
N LEU A 581 18.11 -22.36 -16.89
CA LEU A 581 19.38 -23.01 -16.56
C LEU A 581 20.52 -22.47 -17.44
N ARG A 582 21.72 -22.36 -16.87
CA ARG A 582 22.94 -21.98 -17.59
C ARG A 582 23.15 -22.83 -18.86
N SER A 583 22.93 -24.13 -18.80
CA SER A 583 23.06 -25.04 -19.95
C SER A 583 22.13 -24.75 -21.12
N ASP A 584 20.99 -24.08 -20.85
CA ASP A 584 20.02 -23.65 -21.88
C ASP A 584 20.34 -22.24 -22.37
N TYR A 585 20.81 -21.37 -21.48
CA TYR A 585 21.24 -20.02 -21.83
C TYR A 585 22.43 -20.02 -22.79
N GLU A 586 23.45 -20.89 -22.56
CA GLU A 586 24.62 -21.01 -23.42
C GLU A 586 24.25 -21.45 -24.86
N LYS A 587 23.10 -22.08 -25.10
CA LYS A 587 22.59 -22.42 -26.44
C LYS A 587 22.16 -21.17 -27.23
N SER A 588 21.82 -20.08 -26.57
CA SER A 588 21.53 -18.81 -27.24
C SER A 588 22.76 -18.16 -27.87
N LYS A 589 23.96 -18.57 -27.47
CA LYS A 589 25.26 -17.99 -27.85
C LYS A 589 25.46 -16.57 -27.30
N GLU A 590 24.67 -16.17 -26.34
CA GLU A 590 24.90 -14.94 -25.56
C GLU A 590 26.05 -15.15 -24.58
N ASP A 591 26.76 -14.09 -24.21
CA ASP A 591 27.87 -14.16 -23.28
C ASP A 591 27.34 -14.39 -21.86
N TYR A 592 27.79 -15.45 -21.20
CA TYR A 592 27.45 -15.73 -19.82
C TYR A 592 28.34 -14.90 -18.88
N THR A 593 27.74 -13.91 -18.22
CA THR A 593 28.42 -12.96 -17.32
C THR A 593 27.75 -13.00 -15.94
N PRO A 594 28.06 -14.01 -15.11
CA PRO A 594 27.47 -14.11 -13.79
C PRO A 594 27.89 -12.92 -12.93
N ASN A 595 26.93 -12.32 -12.22
CA ASN A 595 27.15 -11.17 -11.36
C ASN A 595 26.93 -11.47 -9.86
N LEU A 596 26.43 -12.67 -9.56
CA LEU A 596 26.19 -13.13 -8.19
C LEU A 596 26.79 -14.54 -8.00
N LEU A 597 27.34 -14.78 -6.82
CA LEU A 597 27.75 -16.09 -6.35
C LEU A 597 27.09 -16.36 -5.00
N MET A 598 26.29 -17.41 -4.92
CA MET A 598 25.65 -17.89 -3.70
C MET A 598 26.51 -18.98 -3.07
N THR A 599 26.78 -18.91 -1.76
CA THR A 599 27.58 -19.94 -1.06
C THR A 599 27.23 -20.02 0.42
N ASP A 600 27.42 -21.20 0.99
CA ASP A 600 27.34 -21.44 2.43
C ASP A 600 28.69 -21.32 3.15
N GLN A 601 29.78 -21.16 2.40
CA GLN A 601 31.15 -21.17 2.94
C GLN A 601 31.65 -19.74 3.21
N ALA A 602 32.03 -19.47 4.46
CA ALA A 602 32.70 -18.24 4.85
C ALA A 602 34.21 -18.37 4.64
N GLN A 603 34.79 -17.53 3.79
CA GLN A 603 36.25 -17.35 3.74
C GLN A 603 36.67 -16.01 4.36
N LYS A 604 37.75 -16.03 5.16
CA LYS A 604 38.22 -14.86 5.93
C LYS A 604 38.61 -13.64 5.08
N ASP A 605 39.00 -13.85 3.83
CA ASP A 605 39.54 -12.80 2.95
C ASP A 605 38.78 -12.67 1.62
N LEU A 606 37.52 -13.11 1.59
CA LEU A 606 36.68 -13.05 0.37
C LEU A 606 36.60 -11.63 -0.22
N LYS A 607 36.50 -10.60 0.64
CA LYS A 607 36.50 -9.20 0.19
C LYS A 607 37.81 -8.72 -0.42
N ALA A 608 38.92 -9.42 -0.18
CA ALA A 608 40.20 -9.09 -0.77
C ALA A 608 40.45 -9.77 -2.13
N ASN A 609 39.54 -10.62 -2.60
CA ASN A 609 39.64 -11.27 -3.90
C ASN A 609 39.24 -10.29 -5.00
N ALA A 610 40.06 -10.18 -6.06
CA ALA A 610 39.85 -9.25 -7.17
C ALA A 610 38.51 -9.49 -7.91
N CYS A 611 37.98 -10.72 -7.87
CA CYS A 611 36.68 -11.05 -8.49
C CYS A 611 35.47 -10.62 -7.66
N VAL A 612 35.67 -10.11 -6.43
CA VAL A 612 34.61 -9.83 -5.46
C VAL A 612 34.40 -8.33 -5.29
N LYS A 613 33.20 -7.85 -5.60
CA LYS A 613 32.78 -6.48 -5.38
C LYS A 613 32.26 -6.27 -3.95
N SER A 614 31.41 -7.15 -3.46
CA SER A 614 30.90 -7.12 -2.09
C SER A 614 30.49 -8.50 -1.61
N VAL A 615 30.46 -8.68 -0.29
CA VAL A 615 29.99 -9.92 0.36
C VAL A 615 28.96 -9.53 1.41
N ASN A 616 27.77 -10.06 1.24
CA ASN A 616 26.65 -9.87 2.15
C ASN A 616 26.36 -11.19 2.87
N SER A 617 26.40 -11.20 4.18
CA SER A 617 25.94 -12.35 4.95
C SER A 617 24.40 -12.35 5.01
N ARG A 618 23.81 -13.55 5.13
CA ARG A 618 22.37 -13.70 5.33
C ARG A 618 21.85 -12.78 6.43
N LYS A 619 22.52 -12.68 7.55
CA LYS A 619 22.13 -11.79 8.66
C LYS A 619 22.08 -10.31 8.25
N GLN A 620 23.05 -9.83 7.47
CA GLN A 620 23.04 -8.46 6.96
C GLN A 620 21.87 -8.21 6.01
N MET A 621 21.57 -9.17 5.15
CA MET A 621 20.43 -9.09 4.22
C MET A 621 19.09 -9.12 4.96
N GLU A 622 18.95 -9.99 5.98
CA GLU A 622 17.76 -10.01 6.87
C GLU A 622 17.57 -8.68 7.60
N GLU A 623 18.64 -8.11 8.20
CA GLU A 623 18.59 -6.81 8.87
C GLU A 623 18.21 -5.67 7.89
N ALA A 624 18.74 -5.68 6.67
CA ALA A 624 18.39 -4.72 5.63
C ALA A 624 16.93 -4.87 5.20
N TYR A 625 16.45 -6.09 5.04
CA TYR A 625 15.06 -6.39 4.73
C TYR A 625 14.10 -5.96 5.83
N GLU A 626 14.41 -6.27 7.11
CA GLU A 626 13.63 -5.79 8.26
C GLU A 626 13.56 -4.26 8.31
N ASN A 627 14.66 -3.58 8.05
CA ASN A 627 14.71 -2.12 8.00
C ASN A 627 13.82 -1.56 6.89
N SER A 628 13.88 -2.14 5.70
CA SER A 628 13.03 -1.73 4.57
C SER A 628 11.55 -1.97 4.84
N MET A 629 11.22 -3.03 5.58
CA MET A 629 9.84 -3.37 5.97
C MET A 629 9.33 -2.60 7.19
N SER A 630 10.19 -1.88 7.91
CA SER A 630 9.81 -1.13 9.13
C SER A 630 8.68 -0.12 8.88
N ILE A 631 8.67 0.49 7.71
CA ILE A 631 7.63 1.45 7.28
C ILE A 631 6.27 0.77 7.08
N VAL A 632 6.26 -0.41 6.49
CA VAL A 632 5.03 -1.18 6.30
C VAL A 632 4.41 -1.52 7.65
N ASN A 633 5.25 -1.85 8.65
CA ASN A 633 4.80 -2.06 10.02
C ASN A 633 4.09 -0.83 10.62
N VAL A 634 4.59 0.38 10.37
CA VAL A 634 3.93 1.61 10.83
C VAL A 634 2.53 1.75 10.22
N LEU A 635 2.37 1.48 8.93
CA LEU A 635 1.06 1.49 8.26
C LEU A 635 0.12 0.43 8.84
N VAL A 636 0.62 -0.77 9.06
CA VAL A 636 -0.14 -1.88 9.67
C VAL A 636 -0.63 -1.49 11.06
N TYR A 637 0.24 -0.98 11.93
CA TYR A 637 -0.15 -0.53 13.28
C TYR A 637 -1.15 0.62 13.25
N MET A 638 -1.00 1.58 12.35
CA MET A 638 -1.96 2.66 12.17
C MET A 638 -3.34 2.13 11.78
N MET A 639 -3.40 1.19 10.85
CA MET A 639 -4.66 0.53 10.45
C MET A 639 -5.27 -0.30 11.58
N MET A 640 -4.47 -1.00 12.37
CA MET A 640 -4.95 -1.73 13.55
C MET A 640 -5.55 -0.79 14.59
N ILE A 641 -4.94 0.37 14.83
CA ILE A 641 -5.47 1.39 15.75
C ILE A 641 -6.82 1.92 15.24
N PHE A 642 -6.93 2.28 13.98
CA PHE A 642 -8.20 2.73 13.39
C PHE A 642 -9.28 1.66 13.45
N SER A 643 -8.94 0.40 13.19
CA SER A 643 -9.83 -0.74 13.35
C SER A 643 -10.30 -0.89 14.80
N ALA A 644 -9.38 -0.80 15.75
CA ALA A 644 -9.69 -0.88 17.18
C ALA A 644 -10.69 0.21 17.59
N VAL A 645 -10.45 1.46 17.20
CA VAL A 645 -11.37 2.57 17.46
C VAL A 645 -12.73 2.32 16.83
N CYS A 646 -12.78 1.84 15.59
CA CYS A 646 -14.02 1.50 14.90
C CYS A 646 -14.82 0.44 15.67
N VAL A 647 -14.18 -0.68 16.04
CA VAL A 647 -14.82 -1.77 16.82
C VAL A 647 -15.38 -1.24 18.13
N ILE A 648 -14.60 -0.45 18.87
CA ILE A 648 -15.04 0.17 20.13
C ILE A 648 -16.28 1.03 19.92
N VAL A 649 -16.24 1.93 18.93
CA VAL A 649 -17.34 2.87 18.64
C VAL A 649 -18.61 2.14 18.23
N VAL A 650 -18.51 1.14 17.37
CA VAL A 650 -19.65 0.37 16.88
C VAL A 650 -20.27 -0.47 18.01
N LEU A 651 -19.46 -1.20 18.76
CA LEU A 651 -19.93 -2.02 19.87
C LEU A 651 -20.51 -1.15 21.00
N TYR A 652 -19.89 0.01 21.29
CA TYR A 652 -20.41 0.97 22.23
C TYR A 652 -21.78 1.50 21.78
N ASN A 653 -21.92 1.89 20.52
CA ASN A 653 -23.20 2.35 19.97
C ASN A 653 -24.29 1.28 20.05
N SER A 654 -23.96 0.04 19.65
CA SER A 654 -24.88 -1.10 19.72
C SER A 654 -25.28 -1.44 21.16
N GLY A 655 -24.31 -1.47 22.09
CA GLY A 655 -24.56 -1.70 23.51
C GLY A 655 -25.41 -0.60 24.14
N SER A 656 -25.17 0.66 23.79
CA SER A 656 -25.97 1.82 24.24
C SER A 656 -27.42 1.73 23.77
N LEU A 657 -27.62 1.33 22.51
CA LEU A 657 -28.95 1.09 21.95
C LEU A 657 -29.66 -0.03 22.67
N SER A 658 -29.04 -1.20 22.82
CA SER A 658 -29.59 -2.36 23.53
C SER A 658 -29.97 -1.99 24.95
N PHE A 659 -29.11 -1.30 25.69
CA PHE A 659 -29.38 -0.86 27.05
C PHE A 659 -30.60 0.08 27.13
N ASN A 660 -30.63 1.13 26.29
CA ASN A 660 -31.70 2.13 26.31
C ASN A 660 -33.08 1.56 25.94
N GLU A 661 -33.15 0.54 25.09
CA GLU A 661 -34.40 -0.14 24.72
C GLU A 661 -34.95 -0.98 25.83
N ARG A 662 -34.07 -1.61 26.61
CA ARG A 662 -34.43 -2.62 27.61
C ARG A 662 -34.46 -2.08 29.04
N VAL A 663 -34.20 -0.79 29.24
CA VAL A 663 -34.13 -0.18 30.57
C VAL A 663 -35.39 -0.51 31.41
N LYS A 664 -36.61 -0.44 30.83
CA LYS A 664 -37.86 -0.77 31.53
C LYS A 664 -37.96 -2.26 31.82
N GLU A 665 -37.62 -3.12 30.84
CA GLU A 665 -37.65 -4.58 31.07
C GLU A 665 -36.61 -5.00 32.12
N LEU A 666 -35.41 -4.41 32.09
CA LEU A 666 -34.37 -4.65 33.08
C LEU A 666 -34.76 -4.16 34.48
N ALA A 667 -35.45 -3.02 34.57
CA ALA A 667 -36.01 -2.52 35.83
C ALA A 667 -37.09 -3.47 36.36
N THR A 668 -37.99 -3.99 35.50
CA THR A 668 -39.01 -4.98 35.87
C THR A 668 -38.39 -6.28 36.38
N LEU A 669 -37.36 -6.81 35.68
CA LEU A 669 -36.62 -7.99 36.15
C LEU A 669 -35.98 -7.76 37.52
N LYS A 670 -35.46 -6.56 37.77
CA LYS A 670 -34.85 -6.18 39.04
C LYS A 670 -35.91 -6.11 40.16
N VAL A 671 -37.12 -5.60 39.86
CA VAL A 671 -38.29 -5.60 40.80
C VAL A 671 -38.77 -7.00 41.07
N LEU A 672 -38.75 -7.92 40.11
CA LEU A 672 -39.08 -9.33 40.25
C LEU A 672 -38.02 -10.13 41.02
N GLY A 673 -36.98 -9.48 41.55
CA GLY A 673 -35.97 -10.07 42.40
C GLY A 673 -34.73 -10.64 41.71
N PHE A 674 -34.56 -10.40 40.37
CA PHE A 674 -33.33 -10.79 39.70
C PHE A 674 -32.17 -9.96 40.19
N GLN A 675 -31.08 -10.61 40.57
CA GLN A 675 -29.87 -9.93 40.99
C GLN A 675 -29.25 -9.13 39.81
N SER A 676 -28.68 -7.97 40.11
CA SER A 676 -27.99 -7.15 39.09
C SER A 676 -26.85 -7.90 38.36
N SER A 677 -26.24 -8.90 39.00
CA SER A 677 -25.25 -9.81 38.42
C SER A 677 -25.83 -10.72 37.34
N ALA A 678 -27.03 -11.26 37.56
CA ALA A 678 -27.72 -12.10 36.58
C ALA A 678 -28.17 -11.30 35.36
N ILE A 679 -28.70 -10.09 35.56
CA ILE A 679 -29.10 -9.19 34.49
C ILE A 679 -27.87 -8.77 33.65
N ARG A 680 -26.75 -8.47 34.28
CA ARG A 680 -25.48 -8.16 33.58
C ARG A 680 -24.99 -9.32 32.73
N ARG A 681 -24.97 -10.53 33.30
CA ARG A 681 -24.55 -11.75 32.60
C ARG A 681 -25.42 -11.99 31.36
N MET A 682 -26.72 -11.76 31.46
CA MET A 682 -27.64 -11.90 30.34
C MET A 682 -27.36 -10.95 29.20
N MET A 683 -27.12 -9.65 29.47
CA MET A 683 -26.76 -8.67 28.46
C MET A 683 -25.39 -8.92 27.85
N SER A 684 -24.40 -9.26 28.69
CA SER A 684 -23.05 -9.58 28.19
C SER A 684 -23.06 -10.82 27.28
N GLN A 685 -23.87 -11.80 27.59
CA GLN A 685 -24.04 -13.02 26.80
C GLN A 685 -24.64 -12.72 25.43
N GLU A 686 -25.62 -11.83 25.33
CA GLU A 686 -26.20 -11.40 24.06
C GLU A 686 -25.14 -10.68 23.18
N ASN A 687 -24.43 -9.69 23.74
CA ASN A 687 -23.38 -8.97 23.01
C ASN A 687 -22.26 -9.90 22.54
N LEU A 688 -21.90 -10.90 23.36
CA LEU A 688 -20.91 -11.91 23.01
C LEU A 688 -21.35 -12.77 21.82
N TRP A 689 -22.62 -13.20 21.78
CA TRP A 689 -23.14 -13.96 20.65
C TRP A 689 -23.14 -13.16 19.36
N LEU A 690 -23.57 -11.89 19.42
CA LEU A 690 -23.54 -11.00 18.26
C LEU A 690 -22.11 -10.75 17.78
N ALA A 691 -21.15 -10.63 18.71
CA ALA A 691 -19.76 -10.50 18.39
C ALA A 691 -19.19 -11.76 17.70
N ILE A 692 -19.50 -12.95 18.23
CA ILE A 692 -19.07 -14.23 17.63
C ILE A 692 -19.64 -14.38 16.20
N ILE A 693 -20.94 -14.10 16.01
CA ILE A 693 -21.56 -14.16 14.69
C ILE A 693 -20.88 -13.15 13.75
N GLY A 694 -20.61 -11.94 14.22
CA GLY A 694 -19.91 -10.91 13.45
C GLY A 694 -18.47 -11.31 13.07
N ILE A 695 -17.75 -11.96 13.99
CA ILE A 695 -16.40 -12.50 13.75
C ILE A 695 -16.45 -13.57 12.63
N ILE A 696 -17.37 -14.54 12.74
CA ILE A 696 -17.50 -15.62 11.75
C ILE A 696 -17.85 -15.07 10.36
N LEU A 697 -18.72 -14.06 10.30
CA LEU A 697 -19.10 -13.44 9.03
C LEU A 697 -18.02 -12.48 8.49
N GLY A 698 -17.31 -11.76 9.36
CA GLY A 698 -16.30 -10.79 8.97
C GLY A 698 -15.00 -11.43 8.46
N ALA A 699 -14.63 -12.59 9.00
CA ALA A 699 -13.38 -13.26 8.64
C ALA A 699 -13.22 -13.56 7.15
N PRO A 700 -14.20 -14.14 6.42
CA PRO A 700 -14.11 -14.38 4.98
C PRO A 700 -14.01 -13.07 4.18
N PHE A 701 -14.74 -12.04 4.59
CA PHE A 701 -14.67 -10.73 3.94
C PHE A 701 -13.32 -10.06 4.17
N GLY A 702 -12.70 -10.25 5.35
CA GLY A 702 -11.34 -9.81 5.63
C GLY A 702 -10.32 -10.44 4.68
N LYS A 703 -10.40 -11.75 4.45
CA LYS A 703 -9.56 -12.46 3.47
C LYS A 703 -9.76 -11.92 2.06
N SER A 704 -11.02 -11.78 1.63
CA SER A 704 -11.31 -11.30 0.27
C SER A 704 -10.85 -9.88 0.04
N SER A 705 -11.02 -8.99 1.03
CA SER A 705 -10.56 -7.60 0.98
C SER A 705 -9.04 -7.51 0.93
N PHE A 706 -8.35 -8.32 1.74
CA PHE A 706 -6.90 -8.44 1.74
C PHE A 706 -6.37 -8.93 0.39
N ASN A 707 -6.95 -9.98 -0.17
CA ASN A 707 -6.56 -10.50 -1.48
C ASN A 707 -6.79 -9.48 -2.61
N LEU A 708 -7.93 -8.78 -2.58
CA LEU A 708 -8.24 -7.75 -3.58
C LEU A 708 -7.19 -6.65 -3.56
N MET A 709 -6.81 -6.22 -2.38
CA MET A 709 -5.86 -5.15 -2.20
C MET A 709 -4.44 -5.56 -2.61
N MET A 710 -4.01 -6.76 -2.22
CA MET A 710 -2.70 -7.25 -2.63
C MET A 710 -2.59 -7.48 -4.13
N ASN A 711 -3.67 -7.91 -4.78
CA ASN A 711 -3.70 -8.03 -6.24
C ASN A 711 -3.65 -6.67 -6.96
N SER A 712 -3.95 -5.58 -6.25
CA SER A 712 -3.83 -4.21 -6.78
C SER A 712 -2.43 -3.59 -6.60
N ASN A 713 -1.48 -4.31 -6.00
CA ASN A 713 -0.12 -3.85 -5.74
C ASN A 713 0.77 -3.89 -7.00
N GLY A 714 0.45 -3.11 -8.02
CA GLY A 714 1.28 -2.90 -9.20
C GLY A 714 1.66 -4.17 -9.99
N GLU A 715 2.33 -3.97 -11.11
CA GLU A 715 2.75 -5.06 -12.01
C GLU A 715 3.99 -5.82 -11.47
N ASN A 716 4.78 -5.21 -10.60
CA ASN A 716 6.10 -5.72 -10.19
C ASN A 716 6.08 -6.68 -8.99
N PHE A 717 4.99 -6.74 -8.21
CA PHE A 717 4.94 -7.55 -6.98
C PHE A 717 3.96 -8.71 -7.09
N ASP A 718 4.44 -9.94 -6.92
CA ASP A 718 3.59 -11.14 -6.85
C ASP A 718 3.74 -11.82 -5.48
N TYR A 719 2.88 -11.42 -4.56
CA TYR A 719 2.83 -12.01 -3.24
C TYR A 719 1.88 -13.21 -3.19
N HIS A 720 2.33 -14.34 -2.69
CA HIS A 720 1.42 -15.43 -2.36
C HIS A 720 0.72 -15.17 -1.04
N LEU A 721 -0.59 -15.07 -1.12
CA LEU A 721 -1.45 -14.63 -0.03
C LEU A 721 -2.11 -15.82 0.67
N SER A 722 -1.34 -16.67 1.30
CA SER A 722 -1.91 -17.57 2.30
C SER A 722 -1.94 -16.87 3.65
N MET A 723 -3.10 -16.28 3.96
CA MET A 723 -3.27 -15.68 5.27
C MET A 723 -3.15 -16.75 6.36
N ARG A 724 -2.19 -16.59 7.26
CA ARG A 724 -1.97 -17.56 8.36
C ARG A 724 -3.24 -17.73 9.19
N PRO A 725 -3.64 -18.96 9.56
CA PRO A 725 -4.81 -19.17 10.43
C PRO A 725 -4.73 -18.41 11.75
N ILE A 726 -3.52 -18.16 12.25
CA ILE A 726 -3.29 -17.41 13.49
C ILE A 726 -3.82 -15.97 13.41
N ALA A 727 -3.74 -15.31 12.25
CA ALA A 727 -4.24 -13.94 12.05
C ALA A 727 -5.75 -13.83 12.33
N TYR A 728 -6.53 -14.85 11.96
CA TYR A 728 -7.97 -14.90 12.29
C TYR A 728 -8.21 -15.05 13.77
N VAL A 729 -7.37 -15.85 14.45
CA VAL A 729 -7.46 -16.08 15.89
C VAL A 729 -7.12 -14.80 16.65
N GLU A 730 -6.03 -14.14 16.31
CA GLU A 730 -5.60 -12.88 16.92
C GLU A 730 -6.65 -11.78 16.74
N ALA A 731 -7.13 -11.57 15.52
CA ALA A 731 -8.19 -10.63 15.21
C ALA A 731 -9.48 -10.97 15.99
N GLY A 732 -9.88 -12.24 16.02
CA GLY A 732 -11.06 -12.71 16.75
C GLY A 732 -10.96 -12.50 18.25
N ILE A 733 -9.82 -12.83 18.86
CA ILE A 733 -9.54 -12.60 20.28
C ILE A 733 -9.61 -11.10 20.59
N PHE A 734 -9.00 -10.26 19.79
CA PHE A 734 -9.03 -8.81 19.98
C PHE A 734 -10.47 -8.28 19.98
N VAL A 735 -11.28 -8.63 18.96
CA VAL A 735 -12.68 -8.23 18.86
C VAL A 735 -13.50 -8.73 20.05
N LEU A 736 -13.25 -9.95 20.51
CA LEU A 736 -13.90 -10.50 21.72
C LEU A 736 -13.51 -9.73 22.98
N ILE A 737 -12.24 -9.40 23.18
CA ILE A 737 -11.76 -8.59 24.31
C ILE A 737 -12.48 -7.23 24.31
N VAL A 738 -12.52 -6.54 23.17
CA VAL A 738 -13.23 -5.25 23.05
C VAL A 738 -14.72 -5.40 23.35
N SER A 739 -15.37 -6.47 22.86
CA SER A 739 -16.78 -6.76 23.14
C SER A 739 -17.05 -6.93 24.64
N VAL A 740 -16.17 -7.66 25.33
CA VAL A 740 -16.26 -7.88 26.80
C VAL A 740 -16.04 -6.56 27.54
N LEU A 741 -15.05 -5.75 27.16
CA LEU A 741 -14.77 -4.44 27.77
C LEU A 741 -15.96 -3.49 27.62
N VAL A 742 -16.53 -3.41 26.42
CA VAL A 742 -17.73 -2.59 26.17
C VAL A 742 -18.92 -3.08 27.00
N SER A 743 -19.15 -4.40 27.06
CA SER A 743 -20.19 -4.99 27.89
C SER A 743 -20.00 -4.68 29.38
N PHE A 744 -18.76 -4.64 29.85
CA PHE A 744 -18.43 -4.25 31.22
C PHE A 744 -18.75 -2.77 31.51
N LEU A 745 -18.50 -1.87 30.57
CA LEU A 745 -18.86 -0.44 30.69
C LEU A 745 -20.38 -0.25 30.88
N PHE A 746 -21.20 -0.98 30.11
CA PHE A 746 -22.66 -0.93 30.27
C PHE A 746 -23.15 -1.61 31.54
N SER A 747 -22.46 -2.64 31.99
CA SER A 747 -22.75 -3.33 33.22
C SER A 747 -22.73 -2.41 34.46
N LYS A 748 -21.80 -1.45 34.49
CA LYS A 748 -21.74 -0.42 35.56
C LYS A 748 -22.95 0.53 35.53
N ARG A 749 -23.54 0.80 34.36
CA ARG A 749 -24.76 1.63 34.23
C ARG A 749 -26.00 0.89 34.77
N ILE A 750 -26.06 -0.44 34.62
CA ILE A 750 -27.16 -1.27 35.18
C ILE A 750 -27.18 -1.20 36.69
N GLN A 751 -26.03 -1.19 37.36
CA GLN A 751 -25.96 -1.10 38.84
C GLN A 751 -26.56 0.20 39.37
N LYS A 752 -26.35 1.33 38.63
CA LYS A 752 -26.81 2.68 38.99
C LYS A 752 -28.26 2.98 38.60
N LEU A 753 -28.99 2.01 38.03
CA LEU A 753 -30.39 2.17 37.64
C LEU A 753 -31.28 2.33 38.88
N ASP A 754 -31.92 3.51 38.98
CA ASP A 754 -33.00 3.76 39.94
C ASP A 754 -34.31 3.22 39.37
N MET A 755 -34.82 2.15 40.04
CA MET A 755 -36.03 1.46 39.61
C MET A 755 -37.29 2.32 39.75
N VAL A 756 -37.32 3.23 40.76
CA VAL A 756 -38.46 4.10 41.02
C VAL A 756 -38.61 5.15 39.97
N GLU A 757 -37.49 5.78 39.56
CA GLU A 757 -37.47 6.80 38.53
C GLU A 757 -37.83 6.24 37.14
N VAL A 758 -37.32 5.02 36.82
CA VAL A 758 -37.57 4.36 35.55
C VAL A 758 -39.01 3.89 35.37
N LEU A 759 -39.64 3.44 36.45
CA LEU A 759 -41.03 2.94 36.44
C LEU A 759 -42.07 4.03 36.67
N LYS A 760 -41.76 5.08 37.46
CA LYS A 760 -42.63 6.25 37.65
C LYS A 760 -42.72 7.16 36.45
N GLY A 761 -41.77 7.16 35.52
CA GLY A 761 -41.83 7.96 34.27
C GLY A 761 -42.91 7.48 33.29
N VAL A 762 -43.92 6.74 33.70
CA VAL A 762 -45.05 6.23 32.89
C VAL A 762 -46.40 6.90 33.22
N GLU A 763 -46.45 7.79 34.24
CA GLU A 763 -47.64 8.62 34.49
C GLU A 763 -47.58 9.98 33.81
#